data_f453d7bfbcd7826df78cd33f804b9439
#
_entry.id   f453d7bfbcd7826df78cd33f804b9439
#
_cell.length_a   1.000
_cell.length_b   1.000
_cell.length_c   1.000
_cell.angle_alpha   90.00
_cell.angle_beta   90.00
_cell.angle_gamma   90.00
#
_symmetry.space_group_name_H-M   'P 1'
#
loop_
_entity.id
_entity.type
_entity.pdbx_description
1 polymer ?
#
loop_
_entity_poly.entity_id
_entity_poly.type
_entity_poly.pdbx_seq_one_letter_code
_entity_poly.pdbx_strand_id
1 'polypeptide(L)'
;MNLAKYSLDNTKIVYFFLAVLLIGGILSFGRLGKKEDAPFVIKSAVIMTRYPGAEPAEVERLVTEPISREIQSMSGVYKIKSESMYGLSKITFELQPSLSAASIPQKWDELRRKVLNIQPQLPAGSSVPTVSDDFGDVFGIYYGLVGDDGFSYEEMRNWAERIKTQVITADGVMKVALFGTQTEVIHIFISVNKLAGMGIDPKQLAGLLQSQNQIINTGEISAGEQQLRIVANGTYTTVDDIRNQVITTSGGQVKLGDIAIIEKGYMEPPGNIMHVNGKRAIGIGISTDPTKDVVKTGELVDRRLAELMPLIPVGVELESLYPENVIAQEANNGFIINLIESILIVIVIIMLVMGMRAGVLIGSSLIFSIGGTLLIMSFLGVGLNRTSLAGFIIAMGMLVDNAIVVTDNAQIAIARGIDRRKALIDGATGPQWGLLGATFIAICSFLPLYLAPSSVAEIVKPLFVVLAISLGLSWVLALTQTTTFGNFILKAKAKDGGKDPYDKPFYHKFASILGTLIRKKALTLGSITALFILSLIVMGLMPQNFFPSLDKPYFRADVFYPDGYSIREVETEMKKVEAHLMQQPEVKRVSVTFGSTPLRYYLASTSVGPKPNFANILVEVTDSKYTKKQEENLDAYMKANYPNAITRTMLFKLSPAVDAAIEIGFIGNNTDTLVMLTNKTLDIMHRDGELINVRNSWGNKIPVWHPVYSQERAQPLGISRQSMAQSIQIGTNGMTLGEYREGDQVLPILLKDKTIDSFRINDLRTLPVFGTARETTTLEQVVSRFDFQYKFSNVKDYNRQMVMMAQADPRRGVNAIAAFNRIWKQVQEEIDVPEGYTMKYFGEQESQAESNAALAANLPLTFFLMFVTLLFLFRSYRKPIVILLMLPLIFIGIVLGLVVLGKSFDFFSILGLLGLIGMNIKNAIVLVDQIDTETAAGKAPREAVIGATTTRIVPVAMASGTTILGMLPLLFDAMFGGMAATIMGGLLVASALTLFVLPVAYCAIHKIK
;
A
#
# COMPACT_ATOMS: atom_id res chain seq x y z
N MET A 1 12.16 2.63 46.28
CA MET A 1 11.96 4.10 46.38
C MET A 1 10.48 4.39 46.18
N ASN A 2 9.83 5.10 47.11
CA ASN A 2 8.40 5.43 46.97
C ASN A 2 8.26 6.68 46.11
N LEU A 3 7.95 6.53 44.81
CA LEU A 3 7.86 7.62 43.84
C LEU A 3 6.84 8.69 44.27
N ALA A 4 5.70 8.31 44.85
CA ALA A 4 4.68 9.22 45.30
C ALA A 4 5.17 10.09 46.47
N LYS A 5 5.86 9.48 47.43
CA LYS A 5 6.50 10.24 48.54
C LYS A 5 7.58 11.16 48.06
N TYR A 6 8.48 10.65 47.17
CA TYR A 6 9.56 11.43 46.60
C TYR A 6 9.03 12.66 45.82
N SER A 7 7.96 12.52 45.07
CA SER A 7 7.37 13.60 44.27
C SER A 7 6.76 14.71 45.15
N LEU A 8 6.13 14.34 46.26
CA LEU A 8 5.61 15.31 47.24
C LEU A 8 6.68 15.99 48.05
N ASP A 9 7.83 15.32 48.28
CA ASP A 9 8.98 15.90 49.00
C ASP A 9 9.78 16.81 48.06
N ASN A 10 9.82 16.56 46.75
CA ASN A 10 10.60 17.27 45.76
C ASN A 10 9.75 17.93 44.66
N THR A 11 8.70 18.66 45.04
CA THR A 11 7.71 19.25 44.11
C THR A 11 8.34 20.11 43.01
N LYS A 12 9.46 20.83 43.30
CA LYS A 12 10.16 21.68 42.31
C LYS A 12 10.74 20.86 41.18
N ILE A 13 11.28 19.67 41.47
CA ILE A 13 11.82 18.75 40.43
C ILE A 13 10.66 18.22 39.56
N VAL A 14 9.53 17.87 40.16
CA VAL A 14 8.36 17.42 39.43
C VAL A 14 7.83 18.51 38.49
N TYR A 15 7.71 19.77 38.97
CA TYR A 15 7.28 20.88 38.12
C TYR A 15 8.24 21.15 36.97
N PHE A 16 9.55 21.08 37.20
CA PHE A 16 10.53 21.19 36.13
C PHE A 16 10.36 20.09 35.09
N PHE A 17 10.22 18.83 35.53
CA PHE A 17 10.02 17.70 34.63
C PHE A 17 8.71 17.84 33.82
N LEU A 18 7.60 18.24 34.44
CA LEU A 18 6.33 18.49 33.77
C LEU A 18 6.41 19.64 32.76
N ALA A 19 7.16 20.72 33.11
CA ALA A 19 7.40 21.82 32.16
C ALA A 19 8.20 21.35 30.94
N VAL A 20 9.23 20.51 31.15
CA VAL A 20 10.01 19.92 30.06
C VAL A 20 9.13 19.04 29.18
N LEU A 21 8.24 18.21 29.75
CA LEU A 21 7.31 17.38 28.95
C LEU A 21 6.33 18.23 28.12
N LEU A 22 5.80 19.31 28.69
CA LEU A 22 4.84 20.16 28.00
C LEU A 22 5.50 21.02 26.93
N ILE A 23 6.54 21.77 27.29
CA ILE A 23 7.24 22.65 26.33
C ILE A 23 7.95 21.82 25.27
N GLY A 24 8.64 20.75 25.68
CA GLY A 24 9.29 19.82 24.77
C GLY A 24 8.29 19.14 23.82
N GLY A 25 7.11 18.77 24.30
CA GLY A 25 6.04 18.21 23.48
C GLY A 25 5.52 19.18 22.42
N ILE A 26 5.28 20.45 22.79
CA ILE A 26 4.84 21.50 21.85
C ILE A 26 5.91 21.74 20.78
N LEU A 27 7.19 21.89 21.19
CA LEU A 27 8.29 22.08 20.25
C LEU A 27 8.49 20.87 19.32
N SER A 28 8.36 19.66 19.86
CA SER A 28 8.47 18.42 19.10
C SER A 28 7.34 18.27 18.08
N PHE A 29 6.11 18.66 18.42
CA PHE A 29 4.98 18.65 17.48
C PHE A 29 5.25 19.48 16.21
N GLY A 30 5.92 20.62 16.35
CA GLY A 30 6.31 21.46 15.20
C GLY A 30 7.49 20.90 14.37
N ARG A 31 8.28 19.96 14.97
CA ARG A 31 9.46 19.35 14.32
C ARG A 31 9.18 17.97 13.75
N LEU A 32 8.18 17.25 14.26
CA LEU A 32 7.82 15.93 13.78
C LEU A 32 7.35 15.99 12.32
N GLY A 33 7.95 15.15 11.47
CA GLY A 33 7.52 14.99 10.08
C GLY A 33 6.08 14.52 9.99
N LYS A 34 5.30 15.18 9.15
CA LYS A 34 3.89 14.88 8.89
C LYS A 34 3.77 14.13 7.59
N LYS A 35 3.04 13.01 7.61
CA LYS A 35 2.73 12.21 6.42
C LYS A 35 1.28 11.75 6.48
N GLU A 36 0.72 11.33 5.36
CA GLU A 36 -0.59 10.70 5.35
C GLU A 36 -0.51 9.32 6.01
N ASP A 37 0.33 8.45 5.49
CA ASP A 37 0.53 7.08 5.97
C ASP A 37 1.94 6.88 6.54
N ALA A 38 2.13 5.84 7.35
CA ALA A 38 3.44 5.49 7.88
C ALA A 38 4.39 5.08 6.74
N PRO A 39 5.62 5.58 6.71
CA PRO A 39 6.60 5.15 5.73
C PRO A 39 6.91 3.67 5.94
N PHE A 40 6.92 2.92 4.86
CA PHE A 40 7.39 1.55 4.87
C PHE A 40 8.44 1.33 3.78
N VAL A 41 9.31 0.37 3.98
CA VAL A 41 10.37 0.07 3.02
C VAL A 41 9.88 -0.96 2.03
N ILE A 42 9.90 -0.60 0.76
CA ILE A 42 9.56 -1.51 -0.33
C ILE A 42 10.70 -2.50 -0.50
N LYS A 43 10.37 -3.78 -0.39
CA LYS A 43 11.30 -4.90 -0.44
C LYS A 43 11.21 -5.66 -1.77
N SER A 44 10.81 -4.96 -2.83
CA SER A 44 10.69 -5.52 -4.17
C SER A 44 11.46 -4.68 -5.18
N ALA A 45 12.09 -5.37 -6.17
CA ALA A 45 12.74 -4.77 -7.32
C ALA A 45 12.22 -5.42 -8.59
N VAL A 46 12.30 -4.71 -9.72
CA VAL A 46 11.92 -5.22 -11.02
C VAL A 46 13.14 -5.29 -11.92
N ILE A 47 13.31 -6.42 -12.59
CA ILE A 47 14.35 -6.64 -13.59
C ILE A 47 13.68 -6.70 -14.95
N MET A 48 14.09 -5.85 -15.87
CA MET A 48 13.59 -5.82 -17.24
C MET A 48 14.72 -6.15 -18.21
N THR A 49 14.44 -7.08 -19.13
CA THR A 49 15.37 -7.47 -20.20
C THR A 49 14.62 -7.56 -21.52
N ARG A 50 15.07 -6.82 -22.51
CA ARG A 50 14.48 -6.88 -23.86
C ARG A 50 15.17 -7.97 -24.67
N TYR A 51 14.39 -8.77 -25.38
CA TYR A 51 14.87 -9.72 -26.39
C TYR A 51 13.98 -9.62 -27.62
N PRO A 52 14.19 -8.58 -28.45
CA PRO A 52 13.33 -8.27 -29.58
C PRO A 52 13.18 -9.45 -30.55
N GLY A 53 11.94 -9.71 -30.97
CA GLY A 53 11.61 -10.79 -31.91
C GLY A 53 11.35 -12.16 -31.27
N ALA A 54 11.66 -12.34 -29.99
CA ALA A 54 11.39 -13.61 -29.29
C ALA A 54 9.91 -13.73 -28.86
N GLU A 55 9.36 -14.92 -28.98
CA GLU A 55 8.03 -15.27 -28.47
C GLU A 55 8.05 -15.40 -26.94
N PRO A 56 6.90 -15.26 -26.25
CA PRO A 56 6.82 -15.32 -24.78
C PRO A 56 7.46 -16.58 -24.19
N ALA A 57 7.25 -17.75 -24.77
CA ALA A 57 7.84 -19.00 -24.32
C ALA A 57 9.38 -19.07 -24.56
N GLU A 58 9.89 -18.38 -25.58
CA GLU A 58 11.34 -18.27 -25.80
C GLU A 58 11.98 -17.29 -24.83
N VAL A 59 11.31 -16.16 -24.58
CA VAL A 59 11.72 -15.17 -23.56
C VAL A 59 11.77 -15.84 -22.19
N GLU A 60 10.73 -16.62 -21.83
CA GLU A 60 10.68 -17.35 -20.57
C GLU A 60 11.91 -18.28 -20.42
N ARG A 61 12.12 -19.17 -21.41
CA ARG A 61 13.14 -20.19 -21.35
C ARG A 61 14.57 -19.65 -21.44
N LEU A 62 14.80 -18.64 -22.32
CA LEU A 62 16.15 -18.19 -22.69
C LEU A 62 16.62 -16.96 -21.90
N VAL A 63 15.72 -16.18 -21.35
CA VAL A 63 16.03 -14.92 -20.64
C VAL A 63 15.53 -14.96 -19.21
N THR A 64 14.23 -15.21 -19.01
CA THR A 64 13.59 -15.13 -17.69
C THR A 64 14.09 -16.21 -16.73
N GLU A 65 14.09 -17.46 -17.15
CA GLU A 65 14.52 -18.59 -16.32
C GLU A 65 16.01 -18.51 -15.93
N PRO A 66 16.98 -18.24 -16.84
CA PRO A 66 18.36 -18.05 -16.44
C PRO A 66 18.58 -16.96 -15.40
N ILE A 67 17.95 -15.78 -15.58
CA ILE A 67 18.04 -14.69 -14.61
C ILE A 67 17.40 -15.10 -13.29
N SER A 68 16.19 -15.69 -13.31
CA SER A 68 15.47 -16.12 -12.13
C SER A 68 16.24 -17.15 -11.31
N ARG A 69 16.93 -18.08 -11.98
CA ARG A 69 17.79 -19.09 -11.36
C ARG A 69 18.98 -18.47 -10.64
N GLU A 70 19.63 -17.47 -11.25
CA GLU A 70 20.77 -16.80 -10.64
C GLU A 70 20.37 -16.00 -9.41
N ILE A 71 19.30 -15.24 -9.48
CA ILE A 71 18.83 -14.41 -8.37
C ILE A 71 18.22 -15.24 -7.22
N GLN A 72 17.68 -16.42 -7.49
CA GLN A 72 17.15 -17.32 -6.45
C GLN A 72 18.25 -17.81 -5.48
N SER A 73 19.51 -17.81 -5.92
CA SER A 73 20.65 -18.17 -5.06
C SER A 73 21.00 -17.13 -3.99
N MET A 74 20.37 -15.96 -4.01
CA MET A 74 20.59 -14.91 -3.00
C MET A 74 19.95 -15.29 -1.67
N SER A 75 20.60 -14.91 -0.57
CA SER A 75 20.00 -15.04 0.77
C SER A 75 18.90 -13.99 0.99
N GLY A 76 17.80 -14.40 1.63
CA GLY A 76 16.71 -13.49 1.95
C GLY A 76 15.69 -13.29 0.81
N VAL A 77 15.74 -14.11 -0.23
CA VAL A 77 14.68 -14.14 -1.28
C VAL A 77 13.38 -14.66 -0.67
N TYR A 78 12.28 -14.01 -1.00
CA TYR A 78 10.94 -14.42 -0.58
C TYR A 78 10.13 -14.99 -1.75
N LYS A 79 9.93 -14.19 -2.79
CA LYS A 79 9.19 -14.58 -4.00
C LYS A 79 9.88 -14.05 -5.24
N ILE A 80 9.83 -14.82 -6.31
CA ILE A 80 10.21 -14.41 -7.66
C ILE A 80 8.97 -14.62 -8.53
N LYS A 81 8.44 -13.54 -9.08
CA LYS A 81 7.32 -13.55 -10.03
C LYS A 81 7.83 -13.04 -11.36
N SER A 82 7.52 -13.72 -12.44
CA SER A 82 7.93 -13.24 -13.76
C SER A 82 6.76 -13.18 -14.74
N GLU A 83 6.92 -12.31 -15.71
CA GLU A 83 6.02 -12.08 -16.81
C GLU A 83 6.85 -11.99 -18.09
N SER A 84 6.76 -13.02 -18.93
CA SER A 84 7.45 -13.13 -20.21
C SER A 84 6.46 -12.79 -21.33
N MET A 85 6.74 -11.70 -22.03
CA MET A 85 5.93 -11.14 -23.11
C MET A 85 6.71 -11.20 -24.43
N TYR A 86 6.07 -10.83 -25.55
CA TYR A 86 6.80 -10.69 -26.81
C TYR A 86 7.96 -9.71 -26.69
N GLY A 87 9.19 -10.22 -26.85
CA GLY A 87 10.41 -9.43 -26.80
C GLY A 87 10.77 -8.82 -25.45
N LEU A 88 10.10 -9.17 -24.36
CA LEU A 88 10.32 -8.56 -23.04
C LEU A 88 10.18 -9.56 -21.90
N SER A 89 11.19 -9.64 -21.05
CA SER A 89 11.18 -10.31 -19.75
C SER A 89 11.03 -9.27 -18.66
N LYS A 90 10.05 -9.45 -17.75
CA LYS A 90 9.85 -8.67 -16.54
C LYS A 90 9.85 -9.61 -15.34
N ILE A 91 10.81 -9.46 -14.43
CA ILE A 91 10.94 -10.28 -13.23
C ILE A 91 10.75 -9.37 -12.02
N THR A 92 9.78 -9.67 -11.18
CA THR A 92 9.57 -9.01 -9.88
C THR A 92 10.20 -9.86 -8.80
N PHE A 93 11.21 -9.31 -8.16
CA PHE A 93 11.99 -9.93 -7.10
C PHE A 93 11.57 -9.36 -5.75
N GLU A 94 11.16 -10.22 -4.83
CA GLU A 94 10.71 -9.83 -3.49
C GLU A 94 11.62 -10.40 -2.41
N LEU A 95 12.10 -9.55 -1.50
CA LEU A 95 12.89 -9.93 -0.33
C LEU A 95 11.98 -10.29 0.85
N GLN A 96 12.50 -11.10 1.78
CA GLN A 96 11.78 -11.49 2.99
C GLN A 96 11.32 -10.28 3.80
N PRO A 97 10.06 -10.25 4.25
CA PRO A 97 9.52 -9.14 5.05
C PRO A 97 10.27 -8.91 6.36
N SER A 98 10.95 -9.92 6.90
CA SER A 98 11.74 -9.85 8.14
C SER A 98 13.05 -9.08 8.02
N LEU A 99 13.54 -8.81 6.80
CA LEU A 99 14.79 -8.07 6.60
C LEU A 99 14.67 -6.62 7.08
N SER A 100 15.72 -6.16 7.77
CA SER A 100 15.78 -4.78 8.26
C SER A 100 15.97 -3.77 7.12
N ALA A 101 15.40 -2.57 7.26
CA ALA A 101 15.56 -1.50 6.28
C ALA A 101 17.05 -1.18 5.99
N ALA A 102 17.91 -1.26 7.00
CA ALA A 102 19.34 -1.00 6.85
C ALA A 102 20.09 -2.00 5.96
N SER A 103 19.57 -3.24 5.82
CA SER A 103 20.20 -4.29 4.99
C SER A 103 19.73 -4.28 3.52
N ILE A 104 18.65 -3.56 3.20
CA ILE A 104 18.03 -3.57 1.88
C ILE A 104 18.96 -3.00 0.78
N PRO A 105 19.65 -1.84 0.96
CA PRO A 105 20.54 -1.30 -0.07
C PRO A 105 21.63 -2.30 -0.49
N GLN A 106 22.23 -3.00 0.48
CA GLN A 106 23.24 -4.03 0.20
C GLN A 106 22.65 -5.20 -0.61
N LYS A 107 21.39 -5.56 -0.36
CA LYS A 107 20.70 -6.60 -1.13
C LYS A 107 20.44 -6.18 -2.57
N TRP A 108 20.12 -4.90 -2.81
CA TRP A 108 20.00 -4.39 -4.17
C TRP A 108 21.32 -4.36 -4.93
N ASP A 109 22.44 -4.06 -4.26
CA ASP A 109 23.77 -4.14 -4.88
C ASP A 109 24.16 -5.58 -5.18
N GLU A 110 23.83 -6.54 -4.32
CA GLU A 110 23.99 -7.96 -4.58
C GLU A 110 23.16 -8.40 -5.78
N LEU A 111 21.89 -7.97 -5.88
CA LEU A 111 21.00 -8.25 -6.99
C LEU A 111 21.57 -7.74 -8.32
N ARG A 112 21.96 -6.45 -8.38
CA ARG A 112 22.56 -5.85 -9.59
C ARG A 112 23.79 -6.62 -10.06
N ARG A 113 24.68 -6.96 -9.15
CA ARG A 113 25.89 -7.73 -9.46
C ARG A 113 25.57 -9.10 -10.05
N LYS A 114 24.62 -9.85 -9.46
CA LYS A 114 24.22 -11.15 -9.96
C LYS A 114 23.56 -11.07 -11.33
N VAL A 115 22.70 -10.11 -11.54
CA VAL A 115 22.03 -9.86 -12.82
C VAL A 115 23.02 -9.47 -13.90
N LEU A 116 24.05 -8.70 -13.60
CA LEU A 116 25.11 -8.37 -14.56
C LEU A 116 26.01 -9.57 -14.87
N ASN A 117 26.30 -10.42 -13.90
CA ASN A 117 27.14 -11.62 -14.09
C ASN A 117 26.50 -12.65 -15.03
N ILE A 118 25.17 -12.72 -15.11
CA ILE A 118 24.49 -13.66 -16.02
C ILE A 118 24.43 -13.15 -17.47
N GLN A 119 24.65 -11.85 -17.71
CA GLN A 119 24.53 -11.23 -19.04
C GLN A 119 25.27 -11.96 -20.16
N PRO A 120 26.55 -12.44 -19.98
CA PRO A 120 27.26 -13.17 -21.04
C PRO A 120 26.63 -14.52 -21.42
N GLN A 121 25.75 -15.06 -20.59
CA GLN A 121 25.05 -16.33 -20.83
C GLN A 121 23.69 -16.12 -21.51
N LEU A 122 23.21 -14.87 -21.60
CA LEU A 122 21.96 -14.56 -22.27
C LEU A 122 22.15 -14.61 -23.81
N PRO A 123 21.06 -14.86 -24.56
CA PRO A 123 21.13 -14.93 -26.02
C PRO A 123 21.66 -13.65 -26.66
N ALA A 124 22.42 -13.81 -27.73
CA ALA A 124 22.84 -12.68 -28.54
C ALA A 124 21.61 -11.89 -29.05
N GLY A 125 21.65 -10.55 -28.95
CA GLY A 125 20.54 -9.67 -29.32
C GLY A 125 19.63 -9.33 -28.14
N SER A 126 19.80 -9.94 -26.96
CA SER A 126 19.16 -9.46 -25.74
C SER A 126 19.82 -8.17 -25.24
N SER A 127 19.02 -7.28 -24.67
CA SER A 127 19.56 -6.09 -23.99
C SER A 127 20.26 -6.46 -22.68
N VAL A 128 21.09 -5.54 -22.19
CA VAL A 128 21.57 -5.60 -20.80
C VAL A 128 20.36 -5.58 -19.86
N PRO A 129 20.25 -6.53 -18.90
CA PRO A 129 19.18 -6.50 -17.93
C PRO A 129 19.23 -5.24 -17.06
N THR A 130 18.13 -4.52 -16.95
CA THR A 130 18.00 -3.33 -16.12
C THR A 130 17.31 -3.67 -14.82
N VAL A 131 17.95 -3.38 -13.69
CA VAL A 131 17.38 -3.57 -12.34
C VAL A 131 16.85 -2.23 -11.84
N SER A 132 15.54 -2.15 -11.60
CA SER A 132 14.88 -1.03 -10.95
C SER A 132 14.50 -1.43 -9.53
N ASP A 133 15.26 -0.96 -8.55
CA ASP A 133 14.99 -1.10 -7.11
C ASP A 133 14.15 0.07 -6.57
N ASP A 134 14.00 1.10 -7.38
CA ASP A 134 13.14 2.26 -7.18
C ASP A 134 11.72 2.11 -7.77
N PHE A 135 11.41 0.93 -8.31
CA PHE A 135 10.09 0.60 -8.84
C PHE A 135 8.95 0.84 -7.84
N GLY A 136 9.27 0.74 -6.56
CA GLY A 136 8.35 0.97 -5.47
C GLY A 136 8.22 2.41 -5.03
N ASP A 137 9.00 3.34 -5.55
CA ASP A 137 8.93 4.74 -5.14
C ASP A 137 7.52 5.30 -5.32
N VAL A 138 7.07 6.04 -4.32
CA VAL A 138 5.78 6.74 -4.36
C VAL A 138 6.04 8.20 -4.72
N PHE A 139 5.46 8.61 -5.82
CA PHE A 139 5.46 10.00 -6.31
C PHE A 139 4.19 10.69 -5.82
N GLY A 140 4.07 10.85 -4.50
CA GLY A 140 2.83 11.30 -3.85
C GLY A 140 2.40 12.71 -4.24
N ILE A 141 3.32 13.57 -4.67
CA ILE A 141 2.97 14.87 -5.27
C ILE A 141 3.03 14.68 -6.79
N TYR A 142 1.85 14.65 -7.43
CA TYR A 142 1.72 14.31 -8.84
C TYR A 142 0.97 15.38 -9.61
N TYR A 143 1.64 15.94 -10.62
CA TYR A 143 1.11 16.97 -11.53
C TYR A 143 0.95 16.43 -12.95
N GLY A 144 0.04 17.02 -13.71
CA GLY A 144 -0.05 16.89 -15.16
C GLY A 144 0.26 18.22 -15.83
N LEU A 145 1.29 18.27 -16.66
CA LEU A 145 1.56 19.40 -17.54
C LEU A 145 0.71 19.23 -18.79
N VAL A 146 -0.32 20.02 -18.91
CA VAL A 146 -1.34 19.95 -19.97
C VAL A 146 -1.03 20.97 -21.03
N GLY A 147 -1.01 20.56 -22.28
CA GLY A 147 -0.82 21.45 -23.42
C GLY A 147 -2.05 21.50 -24.32
N ASP A 148 -2.39 22.66 -24.82
CA ASP A 148 -3.39 22.83 -25.89
C ASP A 148 -2.87 22.22 -27.20
N ASP A 149 -3.74 21.97 -28.18
CA ASP A 149 -3.43 21.31 -29.46
C ASP A 149 -2.32 21.97 -30.28
N GLY A 150 -1.97 23.24 -29.98
CA GLY A 150 -0.89 23.99 -30.63
C GLY A 150 0.52 23.60 -30.15
N PHE A 151 0.66 22.88 -29.04
CA PHE A 151 1.95 22.51 -28.49
C PHE A 151 2.35 21.09 -28.86
N SER A 152 3.61 20.90 -29.27
CA SER A 152 4.21 19.61 -29.54
C SER A 152 4.60 18.89 -28.24
N TYR A 153 4.71 17.56 -28.27
CA TYR A 153 5.26 16.81 -27.13
C TYR A 153 6.70 17.21 -26.79
N GLU A 154 7.49 17.65 -27.76
CA GLU A 154 8.83 18.18 -27.56
C GLU A 154 8.82 19.45 -26.71
N GLU A 155 8.00 20.41 -27.04
CA GLU A 155 7.88 21.65 -26.28
C GLU A 155 7.39 21.38 -24.87
N MET A 156 6.37 20.53 -24.72
CA MET A 156 5.85 20.14 -23.42
C MET A 156 6.92 19.40 -22.59
N ARG A 157 7.69 18.50 -23.20
CA ARG A 157 8.78 17.79 -22.51
C ARG A 157 9.86 18.75 -22.05
N ASN A 158 10.25 19.72 -22.89
CA ASN A 158 11.25 20.72 -22.53
C ASN A 158 10.82 21.54 -21.31
N TRP A 159 9.54 21.90 -21.20
CA TRP A 159 8.99 22.53 -20.00
C TRP A 159 8.95 21.58 -18.81
N ALA A 160 8.54 20.33 -18.99
CA ALA A 160 8.54 19.33 -17.93
C ALA A 160 9.95 19.09 -17.36
N GLU A 161 11.00 19.02 -18.21
CA GLU A 161 12.40 18.88 -17.75
C GLU A 161 12.90 20.14 -17.02
N ARG A 162 12.49 21.34 -17.43
CA ARG A 162 12.80 22.58 -16.69
C ARG A 162 12.16 22.56 -15.30
N ILE A 163 10.88 22.18 -15.21
CA ILE A 163 10.16 22.02 -13.93
C ILE A 163 10.90 21.01 -13.07
N LYS A 164 11.23 19.83 -13.61
CA LYS A 164 11.97 18.77 -12.92
C LYS A 164 13.30 19.30 -12.35
N THR A 165 14.10 20.01 -13.14
CA THR A 165 15.40 20.56 -12.76
C THR A 165 15.28 21.57 -11.60
N GLN A 166 14.22 22.35 -11.56
CA GLN A 166 13.99 23.33 -10.50
C GLN A 166 13.43 22.69 -9.24
N VAL A 167 12.49 21.78 -9.38
CA VAL A 167 11.81 21.16 -8.25
C VAL A 167 12.73 20.20 -7.48
N ILE A 168 13.65 19.48 -8.17
CA ILE A 168 14.57 18.55 -7.52
C ILE A 168 15.52 19.22 -6.51
N THR A 169 15.71 20.53 -6.62
CA THR A 169 16.54 21.31 -5.69
C THR A 169 15.81 21.68 -4.39
N ALA A 170 14.51 21.45 -4.28
CA ALA A 170 13.75 21.74 -3.09
C ALA A 170 14.08 20.74 -1.97
N ASP A 171 14.27 21.27 -0.75
CA ASP A 171 14.60 20.40 0.40
C ASP A 171 13.47 19.40 0.69
N GLY A 172 13.84 18.12 0.81
CA GLY A 172 12.91 17.01 1.02
C GLY A 172 12.41 16.36 -0.26
N VAL A 173 12.74 16.88 -1.44
CA VAL A 173 12.52 16.16 -2.71
C VAL A 173 13.66 15.16 -2.92
N MET A 174 13.32 13.90 -3.13
CA MET A 174 14.28 12.84 -3.36
C MET A 174 14.42 12.54 -4.87
N LYS A 175 13.30 12.52 -5.59
CA LYS A 175 13.28 12.16 -7.00
C LYS A 175 12.15 12.87 -7.73
N VAL A 176 12.39 13.23 -9.00
CA VAL A 176 11.35 13.72 -9.91
C VAL A 176 11.40 12.88 -11.18
N ALA A 177 10.26 12.34 -11.59
CA ALA A 177 10.13 11.50 -12.77
C ALA A 177 9.04 12.04 -13.70
N LEU A 178 9.21 11.80 -14.99
CA LEU A 178 8.25 12.18 -16.03
C LEU A 178 7.55 10.94 -16.57
N PHE A 179 6.29 11.12 -16.99
CA PHE A 179 5.45 10.06 -17.58
C PHE A 179 4.70 10.63 -18.80
N GLY A 180 4.50 9.80 -19.83
CA GLY A 180 3.76 10.23 -21.04
C GLY A 180 4.60 11.03 -22.05
N THR A 181 5.91 11.16 -21.82
CA THR A 181 6.85 11.73 -22.78
C THR A 181 6.97 10.80 -23.99
N GLN A 182 6.89 11.39 -25.20
CA GLN A 182 7.02 10.62 -26.42
C GLN A 182 8.48 10.60 -26.89
N THR A 183 8.95 9.45 -27.36
CA THR A 183 10.31 9.31 -27.93
C THR A 183 10.32 9.95 -29.30
N GLU A 184 11.13 10.99 -29.45
CA GLU A 184 11.34 11.64 -30.75
C GLU A 184 12.22 10.77 -31.65
N VAL A 185 11.93 10.78 -32.94
CA VAL A 185 12.67 10.04 -33.95
C VAL A 185 12.78 10.86 -35.26
N ILE A 186 13.80 10.59 -36.06
CA ILE A 186 13.88 11.07 -37.44
C ILE A 186 13.33 9.97 -38.34
N HIS A 187 12.18 10.21 -38.95
CA HIS A 187 11.60 9.30 -39.93
C HIS A 187 12.20 9.51 -41.30
N ILE A 188 12.59 8.42 -41.91
CA ILE A 188 12.91 8.32 -43.36
C ILE A 188 11.80 7.49 -43.98
N PHE A 189 10.81 8.15 -44.56
CA PHE A 189 9.70 7.48 -45.24
C PHE A 189 10.03 7.23 -46.69
N ILE A 190 10.15 5.97 -47.07
CA ILE A 190 10.35 5.53 -48.44
C ILE A 190 9.67 4.19 -48.66
N SER A 191 9.02 4.01 -49.82
CA SER A 191 8.46 2.73 -50.17
C SER A 191 9.53 1.67 -50.36
N VAL A 192 9.37 0.47 -49.80
CA VAL A 192 10.27 -0.67 -49.99
C VAL A 192 10.36 -1.04 -51.45
N ASN A 193 9.26 -0.93 -52.23
CA ASN A 193 9.24 -1.14 -53.67
C ASN A 193 10.14 -0.14 -54.42
N LYS A 194 10.17 1.13 -54.00
CA LYS A 194 11.04 2.16 -54.58
C LYS A 194 12.51 1.88 -54.28
N LEU A 195 12.86 1.47 -53.04
CA LEU A 195 14.20 1.01 -52.67
C LEU A 195 14.64 -0.17 -53.58
N ALA A 196 13.79 -1.17 -53.72
CA ALA A 196 14.06 -2.33 -54.55
C ALA A 196 14.26 -1.96 -56.01
N GLY A 197 13.40 -1.11 -56.58
CA GLY A 197 13.52 -0.65 -57.97
C GLY A 197 14.79 0.17 -58.26
N MET A 198 15.33 0.85 -57.23
CA MET A 198 16.58 1.61 -57.35
C MET A 198 17.82 0.79 -56.99
N GLY A 199 17.70 -0.46 -56.59
CA GLY A 199 18.81 -1.31 -56.15
C GLY A 199 19.49 -0.83 -54.88
N ILE A 200 18.73 -0.18 -53.97
CA ILE A 200 19.23 0.31 -52.72
C ILE A 200 18.96 -0.72 -51.62
N ASP A 201 20.00 -1.31 -51.06
CA ASP A 201 19.88 -2.20 -49.89
C ASP A 201 19.78 -1.38 -48.62
N PRO A 202 18.73 -1.58 -47.79
CA PRO A 202 18.60 -0.90 -46.48
C PRO A 202 19.81 -1.05 -45.57
N LYS A 203 20.51 -2.16 -45.59
CA LYS A 203 21.76 -2.35 -44.82
C LYS A 203 22.88 -1.45 -45.29
N GLN A 204 23.06 -1.27 -46.60
CA GLN A 204 24.04 -0.37 -47.13
C GLN A 204 23.70 1.08 -46.78
N LEU A 205 22.42 1.43 -46.84
CA LEU A 205 21.97 2.75 -46.40
C LEU A 205 22.24 2.97 -44.89
N ALA A 206 21.97 2.00 -44.05
CA ALA A 206 22.27 2.05 -42.61
C ALA A 206 23.78 2.24 -42.38
N GLY A 207 24.62 1.41 -43.05
CA GLY A 207 26.07 1.52 -42.95
C GLY A 207 26.61 2.87 -43.40
N LEU A 208 26.05 3.44 -44.50
CA LEU A 208 26.40 4.76 -44.99
C LEU A 208 26.05 5.85 -43.94
N LEU A 209 24.84 5.89 -43.45
CA LEU A 209 24.40 6.86 -42.44
C LEU A 209 25.22 6.77 -41.15
N GLN A 210 25.53 5.55 -40.71
CA GLN A 210 26.39 5.34 -39.55
C GLN A 210 27.82 5.80 -39.77
N SER A 211 28.41 5.52 -40.94
CA SER A 211 29.80 5.90 -41.29
C SER A 211 30.00 7.41 -41.43
N GLN A 212 28.95 8.15 -41.81
CA GLN A 212 28.97 9.61 -41.93
C GLN A 212 28.70 10.33 -40.60
N ASN A 213 28.19 9.61 -39.64
CA ASN A 213 27.77 10.18 -38.32
C ASN A 213 28.63 9.60 -37.19
N GLN A 214 29.93 9.86 -37.25
CA GLN A 214 30.87 9.32 -36.26
C GLN A 214 31.79 10.39 -35.71
N ILE A 215 32.10 10.26 -34.42
CA ILE A 215 33.17 10.99 -33.73
C ILE A 215 34.35 10.03 -33.64
N ILE A 216 35.42 10.34 -34.40
CA ILE A 216 36.59 9.48 -34.51
C ILE A 216 37.80 10.21 -33.97
N ASN A 217 38.63 9.54 -33.20
CA ASN A 217 39.94 10.10 -32.79
C ASN A 217 40.90 10.05 -33.96
N THR A 218 41.20 11.22 -34.54
CA THR A 218 42.05 11.37 -35.70
C THR A 218 43.52 11.66 -35.35
N GLY A 219 43.86 11.81 -34.08
CA GLY A 219 45.20 11.98 -33.58
C GLY A 219 45.67 13.44 -33.47
N GLU A 220 46.93 13.60 -33.15
CA GLU A 220 47.61 14.89 -32.96
C GLU A 220 48.92 14.91 -33.74
N ILE A 221 49.30 16.08 -34.25
CA ILE A 221 50.57 16.27 -34.95
C ILE A 221 51.37 17.38 -34.25
N SER A 222 52.67 17.17 -34.08
CA SER A 222 53.56 18.20 -33.56
C SER A 222 53.90 19.21 -34.62
N ALA A 223 53.59 20.48 -34.39
CA ALA A 223 53.88 21.61 -35.23
C ALA A 223 54.76 22.63 -34.47
N GLY A 224 56.06 22.37 -34.47
CA GLY A 224 57.03 23.12 -33.69
C GLY A 224 56.87 22.83 -32.19
N GLU A 225 56.64 23.86 -31.37
CA GLU A 225 56.47 23.77 -29.93
C GLU A 225 54.99 23.44 -29.53
N GLN A 226 54.07 23.36 -30.49
CA GLN A 226 52.64 23.12 -30.24
C GLN A 226 52.22 21.74 -30.77
N GLN A 227 51.32 21.09 -30.05
CA GLN A 227 50.56 19.94 -30.53
C GLN A 227 49.27 20.42 -31.16
N LEU A 228 49.08 20.10 -32.43
CA LEU A 228 47.88 20.41 -33.19
C LEU A 228 46.98 19.16 -33.19
N ARG A 229 45.82 19.29 -32.61
CA ARG A 229 44.84 18.21 -32.68
C ARG A 229 44.13 18.26 -34.02
N ILE A 230 44.07 17.10 -34.71
CA ILE A 230 43.35 16.96 -35.96
C ILE A 230 41.95 16.46 -35.61
N VAL A 231 40.89 17.09 -36.13
CA VAL A 231 39.52 16.69 -35.94
C VAL A 231 38.86 16.51 -37.30
N ALA A 232 38.52 15.27 -37.63
CA ALA A 232 37.78 14.90 -38.85
C ALA A 232 36.39 14.33 -38.53
N ASN A 233 35.79 14.83 -37.46
CA ASN A 233 34.46 14.37 -37.04
C ASN A 233 33.39 14.90 -37.98
N GLY A 234 32.41 14.04 -38.30
CA GLY A 234 31.18 14.41 -38.99
C GLY A 234 29.98 13.86 -38.17
N THR A 235 29.06 14.73 -37.80
CA THR A 235 27.80 14.33 -37.20
C THR A 235 26.68 15.09 -37.87
N TYR A 236 25.51 14.43 -38.02
CA TYR A 236 24.32 15.13 -38.48
C TYR A 236 23.86 16.09 -37.39
N THR A 237 23.84 17.39 -37.69
CA THR A 237 23.43 18.46 -36.80
C THR A 237 22.07 19.03 -37.18
N THR A 238 21.64 18.81 -38.40
CA THR A 238 20.33 19.22 -38.92
C THR A 238 19.68 18.08 -39.70
N VAL A 239 18.36 18.11 -39.80
CA VAL A 239 17.62 17.14 -40.64
C VAL A 239 18.00 17.31 -42.10
N ASP A 240 18.41 18.53 -42.51
CA ASP A 240 18.85 18.80 -43.89
C ASP A 240 20.21 18.12 -44.22
N ASP A 241 21.06 17.85 -43.25
CA ASP A 241 22.29 17.08 -43.45
C ASP A 241 21.93 15.64 -43.90
N ILE A 242 20.89 15.05 -43.31
CA ILE A 242 20.38 13.73 -43.71
C ILE A 242 19.70 13.81 -45.09
N ARG A 243 18.95 14.89 -45.39
CA ARG A 243 18.32 15.09 -46.72
C ARG A 243 19.33 15.19 -47.83
N ASN A 244 20.44 15.88 -47.56
CA ASN A 244 21.50 16.13 -48.52
C ASN A 244 22.49 14.96 -48.66
N GLN A 245 22.32 13.88 -47.86
CA GLN A 245 23.18 12.70 -47.94
C GLN A 245 23.11 12.09 -49.36
N VAL A 246 24.25 11.98 -50.01
CA VAL A 246 24.35 11.35 -51.33
C VAL A 246 24.42 9.82 -51.19
N ILE A 247 23.58 9.13 -51.90
CA ILE A 247 23.53 7.67 -51.99
C ILE A 247 23.77 7.21 -53.43
N THR A 248 24.35 6.04 -53.55
CA THR A 248 24.61 5.42 -54.88
C THR A 248 23.48 4.44 -55.19
N THR A 249 22.82 4.62 -56.30
CA THR A 249 21.75 3.77 -56.81
C THR A 249 22.23 3.05 -58.10
N SER A 250 21.38 2.16 -58.65
CA SER A 250 21.62 1.53 -59.95
C SER A 250 21.66 2.52 -61.12
N GLY A 251 21.03 3.70 -60.99
CA GLY A 251 20.95 4.75 -61.97
C GLY A 251 21.94 5.90 -61.78
N GLY A 252 22.81 5.86 -60.76
CA GLY A 252 23.74 6.93 -60.45
C GLY A 252 23.67 7.42 -59.00
N GLN A 253 24.18 8.64 -58.75
CA GLN A 253 24.14 9.25 -57.41
C GLN A 253 22.91 10.16 -57.27
N VAL A 254 22.18 10.03 -56.13
CA VAL A 254 21.00 10.82 -55.82
C VAL A 254 21.07 11.27 -54.36
N LYS A 255 20.43 12.39 -54.04
CA LYS A 255 20.26 12.77 -52.64
C LYS A 255 19.14 11.96 -52.00
N LEU A 256 19.32 11.65 -50.72
CA LEU A 256 18.30 10.89 -49.94
C LEU A 256 16.96 11.64 -49.91
N GLY A 257 16.96 12.96 -49.79
CA GLY A 257 15.77 13.81 -49.79
C GLY A 257 15.00 13.81 -51.13
N ASP A 258 15.64 13.43 -52.28
CA ASP A 258 14.93 13.33 -53.56
C ASP A 258 14.09 12.08 -53.72
N ILE A 259 14.38 11.06 -52.90
CA ILE A 259 13.71 9.75 -52.97
C ILE A 259 12.91 9.40 -51.74
N ALA A 260 13.14 10.06 -50.58
CA ALA A 260 12.49 9.83 -49.29
C ALA A 260 11.96 11.13 -48.71
N ILE A 261 10.90 11.01 -47.91
CA ILE A 261 10.43 12.10 -47.04
C ILE A 261 11.15 11.96 -45.72
N ILE A 262 11.87 13.00 -45.29
CA ILE A 262 12.62 12.98 -44.03
C ILE A 262 12.05 14.05 -43.12
N GLU A 263 11.53 13.63 -42.00
CA GLU A 263 10.88 14.51 -41.05
C GLU A 263 11.10 14.06 -39.60
N LYS A 264 11.11 15.01 -38.66
CA LYS A 264 11.14 14.75 -37.24
C LYS A 264 9.73 14.42 -36.79
N GLY A 265 9.59 13.39 -35.99
CA GLY A 265 8.30 12.92 -35.46
C GLY A 265 8.49 12.11 -34.20
N TYR A 266 7.51 11.29 -33.88
CA TYR A 266 7.52 10.45 -32.68
C TYR A 266 7.47 8.97 -33.03
N MET A 267 7.99 8.14 -32.11
CA MET A 267 7.94 6.69 -32.26
C MET A 267 6.49 6.19 -32.28
N GLU A 268 6.12 5.42 -33.29
CA GLU A 268 4.82 4.76 -33.44
C GLU A 268 4.98 3.23 -33.51
N PRO A 269 4.19 2.47 -32.74
CA PRO A 269 3.22 2.92 -31.73
C PRO A 269 3.91 3.52 -30.50
N PRO A 270 3.27 4.47 -29.80
CA PRO A 270 3.82 5.07 -28.57
C PRO A 270 3.88 4.05 -27.45
N GLY A 271 4.86 4.19 -26.54
CA GLY A 271 5.01 3.30 -25.39
C GLY A 271 3.98 3.54 -24.31
N ASN A 272 3.62 4.80 -24.09
CA ASN A 272 2.58 5.26 -23.18
C ASN A 272 2.05 6.63 -23.61
N ILE A 273 0.83 6.97 -23.21
CA ILE A 273 0.19 8.28 -23.47
C ILE A 273 -0.48 8.73 -22.20
N MET A 274 -0.62 10.03 -22.00
CA MET A 274 -1.37 10.60 -20.89
C MET A 274 -2.27 11.73 -21.35
N HIS A 275 -3.52 11.74 -20.84
CA HIS A 275 -4.47 12.84 -20.99
C HIS A 275 -4.90 13.34 -19.61
N VAL A 276 -5.24 14.63 -19.57
CA VAL A 276 -5.92 15.27 -18.44
C VAL A 276 -7.07 16.10 -19.00
N ASN A 277 -8.28 15.83 -18.56
CA ASN A 277 -9.49 16.50 -19.04
C ASN A 277 -9.64 16.48 -20.56
N GLY A 278 -9.25 15.36 -21.21
CA GLY A 278 -9.30 15.18 -22.66
C GLY A 278 -8.16 15.79 -23.46
N LYS A 279 -7.27 16.56 -22.82
CA LYS A 279 -6.09 17.19 -23.45
C LYS A 279 -4.84 16.34 -23.24
N ARG A 280 -3.87 16.44 -24.14
CA ARG A 280 -2.55 15.81 -23.99
C ARG A 280 -1.84 16.32 -22.75
N ALA A 281 -1.17 15.44 -22.03
CA ALA A 281 -0.44 15.82 -20.82
C ALA A 281 0.85 15.01 -20.64
N ILE A 282 1.78 15.60 -19.89
CA ILE A 282 2.96 14.93 -19.37
C ILE A 282 2.86 14.91 -17.85
N GLY A 283 2.89 13.71 -17.27
CA GLY A 283 2.88 13.53 -15.82
C GLY A 283 4.21 13.87 -15.19
N ILE A 284 4.22 14.66 -14.12
CA ILE A 284 5.40 15.03 -13.34
C ILE A 284 5.17 14.51 -11.91
N GLY A 285 5.87 13.44 -11.57
CA GLY A 285 5.81 12.85 -10.24
C GLY A 285 6.99 13.28 -9.39
N ILE A 286 6.71 13.64 -8.14
CA ILE A 286 7.69 14.06 -7.15
C ILE A 286 7.63 13.10 -5.98
N SER A 287 8.75 12.42 -5.70
CA SER A 287 8.92 11.56 -4.54
C SER A 287 9.62 12.32 -3.43
N THR A 288 9.11 12.22 -2.21
CA THR A 288 9.63 12.93 -1.05
C THR A 288 10.44 12.00 -0.14
N ASP A 289 11.45 12.56 0.54
CA ASP A 289 12.26 11.84 1.51
C ASP A 289 11.36 11.25 2.62
N PRO A 290 11.43 9.91 2.88
CA PRO A 290 10.63 9.26 3.91
C PRO A 290 10.86 9.79 5.33
N THR A 291 11.97 10.48 5.59
CA THR A 291 12.30 11.06 6.90
C THR A 291 11.84 12.51 7.07
N LYS A 292 11.48 13.18 5.98
CA LYS A 292 11.09 14.60 5.97
C LYS A 292 9.56 14.78 6.09
N ASP A 293 9.17 16.03 6.38
CA ASP A 293 7.76 16.47 6.43
C ASP A 293 7.24 16.73 5.02
N VAL A 294 6.31 15.90 4.54
CA VAL A 294 5.77 16.04 3.17
C VAL A 294 4.98 17.34 2.98
N VAL A 295 4.37 17.86 4.03
CA VAL A 295 3.62 19.13 3.96
C VAL A 295 4.58 20.28 3.68
N LYS A 296 5.69 20.37 4.46
CA LYS A 296 6.70 21.41 4.25
C LYS A 296 7.42 21.28 2.91
N THR A 297 7.73 20.03 2.52
CA THR A 297 8.34 19.78 1.20
C THR A 297 7.39 20.21 0.09
N GLY A 298 6.08 19.92 0.21
CA GLY A 298 5.08 20.36 -0.75
C GLY A 298 4.97 21.88 -0.85
N GLU A 299 4.98 22.60 0.27
CA GLU A 299 4.99 24.07 0.30
C GLU A 299 6.23 24.66 -0.42
N LEU A 300 7.41 24.02 -0.29
CA LEU A 300 8.60 24.43 -1.03
C LEU A 300 8.50 24.14 -2.51
N VAL A 301 7.93 22.99 -2.89
CA VAL A 301 7.66 22.63 -4.29
C VAL A 301 6.68 23.63 -4.90
N ASP A 302 5.54 23.91 -4.23
CA ASP A 302 4.54 24.85 -4.71
C ASP A 302 5.12 26.25 -4.89
N ARG A 303 6.03 26.70 -3.99
CA ARG A 303 6.73 27.96 -4.12
C ARG A 303 7.65 27.98 -5.35
N ARG A 304 8.43 26.92 -5.59
CA ARG A 304 9.27 26.80 -6.79
C ARG A 304 8.46 26.78 -8.08
N LEU A 305 7.31 26.09 -8.07
CA LEU A 305 6.40 26.07 -9.20
C LEU A 305 5.79 27.47 -9.45
N ALA A 306 5.42 28.19 -8.40
CA ALA A 306 4.90 29.57 -8.52
C ALA A 306 5.92 30.54 -9.12
N GLU A 307 7.24 30.34 -8.89
CA GLU A 307 8.31 31.11 -9.51
C GLU A 307 8.44 30.81 -11.03
N LEU A 308 8.08 29.59 -11.46
CA LEU A 308 8.16 29.16 -12.87
C LEU A 308 6.90 29.49 -13.68
N MET A 309 5.73 29.50 -13.04
CA MET A 309 4.45 29.71 -13.73
C MET A 309 4.40 30.94 -14.68
N PRO A 310 4.98 32.11 -14.31
CA PRO A 310 5.00 33.27 -15.23
C PRO A 310 5.85 33.08 -16.49
N LEU A 311 6.73 32.05 -16.50
CA LEU A 311 7.61 31.75 -17.64
C LEU A 311 7.00 30.73 -18.60
N ILE A 312 5.99 30.00 -18.16
CA ILE A 312 5.29 28.99 -18.95
C ILE A 312 4.40 29.67 -19.99
N PRO A 313 4.43 29.25 -21.26
CA PRO A 313 3.59 29.84 -22.31
C PRO A 313 2.09 29.70 -21.99
N VAL A 314 1.31 30.68 -22.43
CA VAL A 314 -0.15 30.61 -22.40
C VAL A 314 -0.62 29.43 -23.25
N GLY A 315 -1.49 28.59 -22.72
CA GLY A 315 -1.93 27.33 -23.34
C GLY A 315 -1.22 26.09 -22.84
N VAL A 316 -0.23 26.27 -21.95
CA VAL A 316 0.35 25.16 -21.15
C VAL A 316 -0.01 25.39 -19.69
N GLU A 317 -0.68 24.44 -19.08
CA GLU A 317 -1.18 24.51 -17.70
C GLU A 317 -0.62 23.38 -16.85
N LEU A 318 -0.34 23.66 -15.58
CA LEU A 318 0.09 22.64 -14.61
C LEU A 318 -1.06 22.29 -13.69
N GLU A 319 -1.59 21.10 -13.84
CA GLU A 319 -2.73 20.57 -13.08
C GLU A 319 -2.26 19.64 -11.96
N SER A 320 -2.71 19.88 -10.73
CA SER A 320 -2.41 19.00 -9.59
C SER A 320 -3.33 17.79 -9.61
N LEU A 321 -2.79 16.59 -9.90
CA LEU A 321 -3.56 15.34 -10.04
C LEU A 321 -3.71 14.60 -8.71
N TYR A 322 -2.65 14.58 -7.90
CA TYR A 322 -2.66 13.96 -6.58
C TYR A 322 -1.70 14.73 -5.64
N PRO A 323 -2.22 15.61 -4.80
CA PRO A 323 -1.42 16.43 -3.90
C PRO A 323 -1.28 15.77 -2.51
N GLU A 324 -0.37 14.84 -2.34
CA GLU A 324 -0.13 14.17 -1.05
C GLU A 324 0.14 15.16 0.09
N ASN A 325 0.83 16.28 -0.19
CA ASN A 325 1.09 17.32 0.79
C ASN A 325 -0.19 17.91 1.38
N VAL A 326 -1.18 18.21 0.53
CA VAL A 326 -2.47 18.74 0.96
C VAL A 326 -3.29 17.66 1.67
N ILE A 327 -3.34 16.45 1.08
CA ILE A 327 -4.06 15.30 1.66
C ILE A 327 -3.50 14.94 3.05
N ALA A 328 -2.17 14.92 3.19
CA ALA A 328 -1.52 14.67 4.48
C ALA A 328 -1.82 15.77 5.49
N GLN A 329 -1.84 17.03 5.08
CA GLN A 329 -2.19 18.15 5.94
C GLN A 329 -3.64 18.05 6.43
N GLU A 330 -4.59 17.81 5.52
CA GLU A 330 -6.01 17.65 5.85
C GLU A 330 -6.24 16.44 6.78
N ALA A 331 -5.64 15.29 6.47
CA ALA A 331 -5.73 14.10 7.30
C ALA A 331 -5.18 14.34 8.71
N ASN A 332 -3.98 14.93 8.83
CA ASN A 332 -3.40 15.23 10.14
C ASN A 332 -4.23 16.25 10.92
N ASN A 333 -4.75 17.29 10.26
CA ASN A 333 -5.62 18.28 10.90
C ASN A 333 -6.93 17.65 11.40
N GLY A 334 -7.56 16.80 10.59
CA GLY A 334 -8.76 16.05 10.98
C GLY A 334 -8.52 15.18 12.21
N PHE A 335 -7.42 14.42 12.23
CA PHE A 335 -7.05 13.60 13.40
C PHE A 335 -6.70 14.43 14.65
N ILE A 336 -6.07 15.59 14.49
CA ILE A 336 -5.79 16.50 15.62
C ILE A 336 -7.12 17.02 16.21
N ILE A 337 -8.07 17.38 15.36
CA ILE A 337 -9.41 17.78 15.81
C ILE A 337 -10.07 16.62 16.57
N ASN A 338 -10.09 15.42 16.02
CA ASN A 338 -10.62 14.22 16.69
C ASN A 338 -9.93 13.94 18.04
N LEU A 339 -8.61 14.17 18.11
CA LEU A 339 -7.83 14.02 19.35
C LEU A 339 -8.27 15.04 20.41
N ILE A 340 -8.43 16.31 20.02
CA ILE A 340 -8.89 17.39 20.92
C ILE A 340 -10.31 17.12 21.40
N GLU A 341 -11.22 16.75 20.50
CA GLU A 341 -12.59 16.37 20.84
C GLU A 341 -12.63 15.22 21.84
N SER A 342 -11.83 14.18 21.59
CA SER A 342 -11.72 13.04 22.50
C SER A 342 -11.18 13.44 23.88
N ILE A 343 -10.15 14.31 23.95
CA ILE A 343 -9.63 14.85 25.21
C ILE A 343 -10.74 15.58 25.99
N LEU A 344 -11.48 16.45 25.31
CA LEU A 344 -12.56 17.22 25.93
C LEU A 344 -13.68 16.29 26.44
N ILE A 345 -14.10 15.30 25.62
CA ILE A 345 -15.12 14.32 26.02
C ILE A 345 -14.68 13.58 27.28
N VAL A 346 -13.46 13.06 27.31
CA VAL A 346 -12.92 12.33 28.48
C VAL A 346 -12.87 13.20 29.71
N ILE A 347 -12.38 14.44 29.62
CA ILE A 347 -12.32 15.38 30.75
C ILE A 347 -13.73 15.70 31.27
N VAL A 348 -14.69 15.97 30.38
CA VAL A 348 -16.09 16.28 30.78
C VAL A 348 -16.72 15.10 31.50
N ILE A 349 -16.54 13.87 31.02
CA ILE A 349 -17.08 12.67 31.65
C ILE A 349 -16.51 12.51 33.06
N ILE A 350 -15.19 12.67 33.22
CA ILE A 350 -14.55 12.56 34.54
C ILE A 350 -15.06 13.67 35.47
N MET A 351 -15.25 14.90 34.98
CA MET A 351 -15.81 16.00 35.75
C MET A 351 -17.24 15.71 36.23
N LEU A 352 -18.08 15.10 35.38
CA LEU A 352 -19.48 14.79 35.73
C LEU A 352 -19.58 13.69 36.80
N VAL A 353 -18.70 12.68 36.76
CA VAL A 353 -18.80 11.51 37.66
C VAL A 353 -17.97 11.68 38.92
N MET A 354 -16.74 12.15 38.83
CA MET A 354 -15.80 12.30 39.96
C MET A 354 -15.73 13.73 40.51
N GLY A 355 -16.39 14.67 39.83
CA GLY A 355 -16.43 16.07 40.21
C GLY A 355 -15.31 16.89 39.53
N MET A 356 -15.54 18.22 39.42
CA MET A 356 -14.73 19.16 38.68
C MET A 356 -13.24 19.13 39.03
N ARG A 357 -12.88 18.96 40.31
CA ARG A 357 -11.49 18.96 40.78
C ARG A 357 -10.74 17.70 40.38
N ALA A 358 -11.38 16.54 40.47
CA ALA A 358 -10.80 15.29 39.98
C ALA A 358 -10.66 15.31 38.46
N GLY A 359 -11.65 15.85 37.74
CA GLY A 359 -11.60 16.01 36.29
C GLY A 359 -10.42 16.87 35.82
N VAL A 360 -10.17 18.01 36.46
CA VAL A 360 -9.01 18.86 36.14
C VAL A 360 -7.70 18.15 36.48
N LEU A 361 -7.63 17.44 37.62
CA LEU A 361 -6.44 16.70 38.02
C LEU A 361 -6.05 15.61 37.01
N ILE A 362 -7.02 14.78 36.63
CA ILE A 362 -6.83 13.65 35.71
C ILE A 362 -6.63 14.17 34.28
N GLY A 363 -7.38 15.20 33.88
CA GLY A 363 -7.24 15.83 32.57
C GLY A 363 -5.85 16.45 32.36
N SER A 364 -5.26 17.05 33.40
CA SER A 364 -3.88 17.54 33.32
C SER A 364 -2.87 16.40 33.12
N SER A 365 -3.07 15.23 33.74
CA SER A 365 -2.22 14.06 33.52
C SER A 365 -2.24 13.59 32.05
N LEU A 366 -3.42 13.64 31.43
CA LEU A 366 -3.59 13.29 30.02
C LEU A 366 -2.76 14.23 29.10
N ILE A 367 -2.84 15.55 29.35
CA ILE A 367 -2.10 16.54 28.55
C ILE A 367 -0.58 16.33 28.66
N PHE A 368 -0.07 16.10 29.89
CA PHE A 368 1.38 15.83 30.10
C PHE A 368 1.80 14.49 29.48
N SER A 369 0.94 13.46 29.49
CA SER A 369 1.22 12.18 28.82
C SER A 369 1.35 12.34 27.32
N ILE A 370 0.44 13.09 26.70
CA ILE A 370 0.49 13.36 25.23
C ILE A 370 1.73 14.18 24.89
N GLY A 371 2.00 15.27 25.61
CA GLY A 371 3.19 16.11 25.39
C GLY A 371 4.48 15.32 25.55
N GLY A 372 4.59 14.50 26.60
CA GLY A 372 5.75 13.64 26.81
C GLY A 372 5.91 12.55 25.74
N THR A 373 4.81 12.02 25.23
CA THR A 373 4.83 11.03 24.13
C THR A 373 5.35 11.68 22.84
N LEU A 374 4.88 12.87 22.49
CA LEU A 374 5.36 13.63 21.32
C LEU A 374 6.87 13.94 21.44
N LEU A 375 7.33 14.30 22.64
CA LEU A 375 8.74 14.54 22.91
C LEU A 375 9.59 13.28 22.65
N ILE A 376 9.16 12.13 23.21
CA ILE A 376 9.89 10.86 23.06
C ILE A 376 9.85 10.38 21.61
N MET A 377 8.70 10.50 20.92
CA MET A 377 8.58 10.18 19.48
C MET A 377 9.60 10.95 18.64
N SER A 378 9.79 12.24 18.95
CA SER A 378 10.78 13.08 18.26
C SER A 378 12.22 12.56 18.41
N PHE A 379 12.58 12.03 19.58
CA PHE A 379 13.89 11.39 19.79
C PHE A 379 14.03 10.03 19.09
N LEU A 380 12.93 9.29 18.95
CA LEU A 380 12.91 7.99 18.28
C LEU A 380 12.74 8.10 16.76
N GLY A 381 12.55 9.29 16.20
CA GLY A 381 12.31 9.49 14.77
C GLY A 381 10.97 8.98 14.25
N VAL A 382 9.96 8.84 15.14
CA VAL A 382 8.61 8.39 14.76
C VAL A 382 7.77 9.62 14.42
N GLY A 383 7.39 9.76 13.13
CA GLY A 383 6.59 10.88 12.62
C GLY A 383 5.11 10.82 12.97
N LEU A 384 4.41 11.92 12.66
CA LEU A 384 2.96 12.01 12.73
C LEU A 384 2.34 11.49 11.43
N ASN A 385 1.48 10.49 11.54
CA ASN A 385 0.71 9.90 10.46
C ASN A 385 -0.61 9.36 11.02
N ARG A 386 -1.53 8.95 10.15
CA ARG A 386 -2.83 8.41 10.56
C ARG A 386 -2.71 7.33 11.64
N THR A 387 -1.75 6.43 11.50
CA THR A 387 -1.57 5.28 12.41
C THR A 387 -1.05 5.72 13.78
N SER A 388 -0.08 6.63 13.84
CA SER A 388 0.43 7.16 15.10
C SER A 388 -0.61 8.00 15.85
N LEU A 389 -1.41 8.79 15.11
CA LEU A 389 -2.49 9.61 15.67
C LEU A 389 -3.66 8.75 16.17
N ALA A 390 -4.03 7.69 15.44
CA ALA A 390 -4.99 6.68 15.93
C ALA A 390 -4.48 6.03 17.23
N GLY A 391 -3.17 5.75 17.33
CA GLY A 391 -2.52 5.27 18.55
C GLY A 391 -2.76 6.19 19.75
N PHE A 392 -2.68 7.52 19.56
CA PHE A 392 -2.99 8.48 20.62
C PHE A 392 -4.47 8.40 21.06
N ILE A 393 -5.41 8.31 20.12
CA ILE A 393 -6.85 8.24 20.46
C ILE A 393 -7.18 6.95 21.22
N ILE A 394 -6.59 5.81 20.80
CA ILE A 394 -6.74 4.53 21.53
C ILE A 394 -6.11 4.62 22.90
N ALA A 395 -4.89 5.16 23.00
CA ALA A 395 -4.18 5.32 24.27
C ALA A 395 -4.95 6.19 25.24
N MET A 396 -5.64 7.23 24.77
CA MET A 396 -6.28 8.25 25.58
C MET A 396 -7.26 7.68 26.59
N GLY A 397 -8.10 6.73 26.16
CA GLY A 397 -9.01 6.05 27.09
C GLY A 397 -8.27 5.30 28.19
N MET A 398 -7.12 4.70 27.88
CA MET A 398 -6.31 3.92 28.82
C MET A 398 -5.36 4.77 29.68
N LEU A 399 -4.98 5.98 29.19
CA LEU A 399 -4.04 6.89 29.85
C LEU A 399 -4.59 7.42 31.19
N VAL A 400 -5.89 7.68 31.23
CA VAL A 400 -6.53 8.25 32.41
C VAL A 400 -6.75 7.22 33.52
N ASP A 401 -6.75 5.94 33.23
CA ASP A 401 -7.10 4.88 34.17
C ASP A 401 -6.19 4.83 35.40
N ASN A 402 -4.86 4.98 35.21
CA ASN A 402 -3.91 4.98 36.30
C ASN A 402 -4.17 6.16 37.23
N ALA A 403 -4.40 7.34 36.65
CA ALA A 403 -4.71 8.55 37.41
C ALA A 403 -6.09 8.49 38.09
N ILE A 404 -7.11 7.84 37.44
CA ILE A 404 -8.42 7.61 38.02
C ILE A 404 -8.30 6.78 39.31
N VAL A 405 -7.59 5.64 39.28
CA VAL A 405 -7.46 4.74 40.44
C VAL A 405 -6.74 5.43 41.58
N VAL A 406 -5.66 6.15 41.33
CA VAL A 406 -4.90 6.91 42.34
C VAL A 406 -5.77 8.01 42.94
N THR A 407 -6.49 8.77 42.11
CA THR A 407 -7.34 9.87 42.54
C THR A 407 -8.56 9.38 43.35
N ASP A 408 -9.21 8.31 42.89
CA ASP A 408 -10.37 7.70 43.58
C ASP A 408 -9.98 7.18 44.94
N ASN A 409 -8.91 6.40 45.05
CA ASN A 409 -8.40 5.92 46.32
C ASN A 409 -8.06 7.08 47.28
N ALA A 410 -7.43 8.15 46.77
CA ALA A 410 -7.11 9.32 47.55
C ALA A 410 -8.39 10.07 48.04
N GLN A 411 -9.40 10.24 47.16
CA GLN A 411 -10.67 10.87 47.50
C GLN A 411 -11.44 10.09 48.59
N ILE A 412 -11.48 8.76 48.47
CA ILE A 412 -12.11 7.89 49.45
C ILE A 412 -11.39 8.00 50.81
N ALA A 413 -10.04 7.99 50.81
CA ALA A 413 -9.25 8.14 52.04
C ALA A 413 -9.47 9.51 52.71
N ILE A 414 -9.51 10.59 51.89
CA ILE A 414 -9.81 11.95 52.38
C ILE A 414 -11.26 12.02 52.94
N ALA A 415 -12.22 11.41 52.27
CA ALA A 415 -13.62 11.36 52.78
C ALA A 415 -13.76 10.61 54.11
N ARG A 416 -12.89 9.63 54.36
CA ARG A 416 -12.79 8.89 55.63
C ARG A 416 -11.98 9.64 56.72
N GLY A 417 -11.52 10.89 56.46
CA GLY A 417 -10.85 11.73 57.43
C GLY A 417 -9.32 11.54 57.50
N ILE A 418 -8.71 10.80 56.59
CA ILE A 418 -7.24 10.66 56.50
C ILE A 418 -6.63 11.97 55.99
N ASP A 419 -5.47 12.38 56.53
CA ASP A 419 -4.77 13.54 56.06
C ASP A 419 -4.49 13.45 54.55
N ARG A 420 -4.69 14.57 53.86
CA ARG A 420 -4.60 14.65 52.39
C ARG A 420 -3.27 14.15 51.86
N ARG A 421 -2.15 14.52 52.42
CA ARG A 421 -0.82 14.09 51.99
C ARG A 421 -0.65 12.58 52.18
N LYS A 422 -1.07 12.04 53.32
CA LYS A 422 -1.03 10.61 53.58
C LYS A 422 -1.99 9.84 52.64
N ALA A 423 -3.21 10.34 52.45
CA ALA A 423 -4.17 9.78 51.55
C ALA A 423 -3.65 9.67 50.07
N LEU A 424 -2.91 10.68 49.60
CA LEU A 424 -2.30 10.67 48.28
C LEU A 424 -1.12 9.67 48.17
N ILE A 425 -0.29 9.59 49.22
CA ILE A 425 0.84 8.63 49.24
C ILE A 425 0.28 7.20 49.27
N ASP A 426 -0.64 6.92 50.18
CA ASP A 426 -1.21 5.58 50.35
C ASP A 426 -2.05 5.17 49.12
N GLY A 427 -2.84 6.12 48.57
CA GLY A 427 -3.65 5.95 47.37
C GLY A 427 -2.86 5.64 46.10
N ALA A 428 -1.64 6.14 46.00
CA ALA A 428 -0.71 5.86 44.89
C ALA A 428 0.13 4.62 45.16
N THR A 429 0.65 4.45 46.40
CA THR A 429 1.58 3.35 46.76
C THR A 429 0.91 2.00 46.79
N GLY A 430 -0.35 1.95 47.29
CA GLY A 430 -1.11 0.70 47.39
C GLY A 430 -1.21 -0.02 46.01
N PRO A 431 -1.80 0.60 45.01
CA PRO A 431 -2.01 -0.06 43.71
C PRO A 431 -0.82 0.02 42.74
N GLN A 432 0.31 0.65 43.11
CA GLN A 432 1.41 0.95 42.14
C GLN A 432 1.89 -0.24 41.33
N TRP A 433 2.04 -1.43 41.95
CA TRP A 433 2.55 -2.62 41.26
C TRP A 433 1.46 -3.31 40.42
N GLY A 434 0.21 -3.30 40.93
CA GLY A 434 -0.94 -3.74 40.13
C GLY A 434 -1.15 -2.93 38.86
N LEU A 435 -1.03 -1.58 38.98
CA LEU A 435 -1.13 -0.65 37.86
C LEU A 435 0.04 -0.83 36.87
N LEU A 436 1.29 -1.06 37.35
CA LEU A 436 2.42 -1.33 36.50
C LEU A 436 2.21 -2.63 35.69
N GLY A 437 1.85 -3.72 36.37
CA GLY A 437 1.56 -5.00 35.75
C GLY A 437 0.44 -4.90 34.71
N ALA A 438 -0.63 -4.19 35.04
CA ALA A 438 -1.75 -3.94 34.13
C ALA A 438 -1.33 -3.09 32.90
N THR A 439 -0.51 -2.06 33.12
CA THR A 439 0.05 -1.23 32.02
C THR A 439 0.99 -2.03 31.14
N PHE A 440 1.85 -2.86 31.70
CA PHE A 440 2.76 -3.73 30.95
C PHE A 440 1.97 -4.76 30.11
N ILE A 441 0.92 -5.36 30.65
CA ILE A 441 0.05 -6.30 29.92
C ILE A 441 -0.68 -5.58 28.79
N ALA A 442 -1.16 -4.35 29.00
CA ALA A 442 -1.78 -3.56 27.94
C ALA A 442 -0.80 -3.23 26.80
N ILE A 443 0.47 -2.98 27.10
CA ILE A 443 1.52 -2.82 26.09
C ILE A 443 1.78 -4.17 25.38
N CYS A 444 1.91 -5.26 26.13
CA CYS A 444 2.16 -6.59 25.57
C CYS A 444 1.03 -7.05 24.63
N SER A 445 -0.22 -6.63 24.85
CA SER A 445 -1.34 -7.01 23.95
C SER A 445 -1.16 -6.56 22.52
N PHE A 446 -0.46 -5.46 22.28
CA PHE A 446 -0.13 -4.95 20.95
C PHE A 446 1.26 -5.43 20.43
N LEU A 447 2.02 -6.19 21.22
CA LEU A 447 3.35 -6.68 20.84
C LEU A 447 3.36 -7.53 19.55
N PRO A 448 2.35 -8.38 19.28
CA PRO A 448 2.30 -9.13 18.01
C PRO A 448 2.37 -8.23 16.78
N LEU A 449 1.82 -7.04 16.85
CA LEU A 449 1.83 -6.06 15.78
C LEU A 449 3.25 -5.55 15.46
N TYR A 450 4.02 -5.28 16.51
CA TYR A 450 5.39 -4.78 16.39
C TYR A 450 6.36 -5.85 15.88
N LEU A 451 6.15 -7.10 16.30
CA LEU A 451 7.03 -8.22 15.96
C LEU A 451 6.66 -8.93 14.65
N ALA A 452 5.45 -8.72 14.12
CA ALA A 452 5.01 -9.42 12.91
C ALA A 452 5.86 -9.03 11.69
N PRO A 453 6.49 -10.00 11.00
CA PRO A 453 7.28 -9.76 9.81
C PRO A 453 6.36 -9.67 8.57
N SER A 454 5.63 -8.58 8.42
CA SER A 454 4.79 -8.34 7.23
C SER A 454 4.80 -6.86 6.84
N SER A 455 4.62 -6.57 5.56
CA SER A 455 4.54 -5.20 5.05
C SER A 455 3.37 -4.43 5.67
N VAL A 456 2.25 -5.12 5.91
CA VAL A 456 1.08 -4.54 6.58
C VAL A 456 1.40 -4.18 8.03
N ALA A 457 2.15 -5.02 8.74
CA ALA A 457 2.57 -4.73 10.11
C ALA A 457 3.49 -3.50 10.18
N GLU A 458 4.35 -3.27 9.18
CA GLU A 458 5.21 -2.07 9.14
C GLU A 458 4.40 -0.78 9.11
N ILE A 459 3.28 -0.73 8.40
CA ILE A 459 2.38 0.44 8.33
C ILE A 459 1.76 0.74 9.70
N VAL A 460 1.50 -0.29 10.52
CA VAL A 460 0.83 -0.13 11.82
C VAL A 460 1.78 -0.11 13.03
N LYS A 461 3.09 -0.35 12.84
CA LYS A 461 4.11 -0.26 13.91
C LYS A 461 4.08 1.05 14.71
N PRO A 462 3.91 2.25 14.11
CA PRO A 462 3.85 3.49 14.87
C PRO A 462 2.76 3.51 15.94
N LEU A 463 1.63 2.82 15.71
CA LEU A 463 0.56 2.67 16.68
C LEU A 463 1.06 2.00 17.97
N PHE A 464 1.81 0.89 17.85
CA PHE A 464 2.40 0.22 19.02
C PHE A 464 3.37 1.14 19.77
N VAL A 465 4.25 1.83 19.06
CA VAL A 465 5.26 2.71 19.67
C VAL A 465 4.59 3.82 20.47
N VAL A 466 3.59 4.49 19.89
CA VAL A 466 2.81 5.53 20.56
C VAL A 466 2.12 4.99 21.81
N LEU A 467 1.46 3.84 21.69
CA LEU A 467 0.78 3.19 22.83
C LEU A 467 1.75 2.83 23.94
N ALA A 468 2.89 2.20 23.60
CA ALA A 468 3.88 1.77 24.61
C ALA A 468 4.47 2.95 25.39
N ILE A 469 4.85 4.03 24.67
CA ILE A 469 5.40 5.24 25.30
C ILE A 469 4.34 5.92 26.18
N SER A 470 3.15 6.16 25.62
CA SER A 470 2.11 6.91 26.29
C SER A 470 1.59 6.19 27.55
N LEU A 471 1.38 4.87 27.47
CA LEU A 471 0.96 4.07 28.61
C LEU A 471 2.03 3.97 29.70
N GLY A 472 3.30 3.78 29.31
CA GLY A 472 4.41 3.77 30.26
C GLY A 472 4.56 5.11 30.99
N LEU A 473 4.45 6.21 30.26
CA LEU A 473 4.52 7.56 30.82
C LEU A 473 3.31 7.86 31.72
N SER A 474 2.10 7.40 31.39
CA SER A 474 0.90 7.53 32.19
C SER A 474 1.08 6.93 33.60
N TRP A 475 1.70 5.74 33.70
CA TRP A 475 1.99 5.13 34.99
C TRP A 475 2.93 6.02 35.84
N VAL A 476 4.00 6.54 35.26
CA VAL A 476 4.92 7.46 35.97
C VAL A 476 4.20 8.72 36.43
N LEU A 477 3.39 9.33 35.56
CA LEU A 477 2.64 10.55 35.84
C LEU A 477 1.54 10.33 36.90
N ALA A 478 0.89 9.16 36.91
CA ALA A 478 -0.07 8.82 37.95
C ALA A 478 0.55 8.78 39.34
N LEU A 479 1.82 8.37 39.48
CA LEU A 479 2.54 8.34 40.76
C LEU A 479 3.22 9.66 41.13
N THR A 480 3.51 10.53 40.15
CA THR A 480 4.24 11.79 40.37
C THR A 480 3.38 13.04 40.21
N GLN A 481 2.85 13.29 39.02
CA GLN A 481 2.05 14.47 38.73
C GLN A 481 0.71 14.44 39.51
N THR A 482 -0.01 13.29 39.48
CA THR A 482 -1.33 13.19 40.11
C THR A 482 -1.23 13.38 41.65
N THR A 483 -0.20 12.85 42.29
CA THR A 483 0.04 13.06 43.73
C THR A 483 0.44 14.50 44.06
N THR A 484 1.33 15.10 43.25
CA THR A 484 1.80 16.46 43.46
C THR A 484 0.68 17.49 43.25
N PHE A 485 -0.08 17.41 42.15
CA PHE A 485 -1.19 18.31 41.84
C PHE A 485 -2.39 18.03 42.76
N GLY A 486 -2.66 16.77 43.08
CA GLY A 486 -3.71 16.36 44.00
C GLY A 486 -3.57 17.02 45.35
N ASN A 487 -2.34 17.29 45.79
CA ASN A 487 -2.08 17.99 47.05
C ASN A 487 -2.58 19.45 47.07
N PHE A 488 -2.77 20.09 45.92
CA PHE A 488 -3.33 21.45 45.81
C PHE A 488 -4.79 21.44 45.39
N ILE A 489 -5.18 20.57 44.49
CA ILE A 489 -6.50 20.57 43.83
C ILE A 489 -7.56 19.91 44.71
N LEU A 490 -7.24 18.76 45.38
CA LEU A 490 -8.19 18.03 46.21
C LEU A 490 -8.34 18.75 47.55
N LYS A 491 -9.58 19.12 47.92
CA LYS A 491 -9.89 19.72 49.21
C LYS A 491 -10.35 18.68 50.23
N ALA A 492 -9.81 18.74 51.42
CA ALA A 492 -10.39 18.06 52.57
C ALA A 492 -11.75 18.69 52.93
N LYS A 493 -12.84 18.15 52.45
CA LYS A 493 -14.15 18.41 52.99
C LYS A 493 -14.69 17.10 53.53
N ALA A 494 -14.64 16.94 54.81
CA ALA A 494 -15.53 16.01 55.54
C ALA A 494 -16.96 16.54 55.31
N LYS A 495 -17.62 16.11 54.23
CA LYS A 495 -19.07 16.22 54.05
C LYS A 495 -19.65 14.92 54.55
N ASP A 496 -20.56 15.06 55.50
CA ASP A 496 -21.38 14.01 56.10
C ASP A 496 -20.63 13.04 57.04
N GLY A 497 -20.57 13.38 58.29
CA GLY A 497 -20.36 12.57 59.49
C GLY A 497 -20.13 11.06 59.39
N GLY A 498 -19.06 10.59 58.72
CA GLY A 498 -18.62 9.19 58.81
C GLY A 498 -19.44 8.14 58.06
N LYS A 499 -20.44 8.50 57.23
CA LYS A 499 -21.20 7.51 56.41
C LYS A 499 -20.34 6.94 55.29
N ASP A 500 -20.35 5.61 55.15
CA ASP A 500 -19.65 4.92 54.09
C ASP A 500 -20.20 5.38 52.73
N PRO A 501 -19.35 5.87 51.79
CA PRO A 501 -19.77 6.26 50.43
C PRO A 501 -20.57 5.18 49.69
N TYR A 502 -20.40 3.93 50.06
CA TYR A 502 -21.03 2.76 49.44
C TYR A 502 -22.38 2.36 50.09
N ASP A 503 -22.86 3.07 51.14
CA ASP A 503 -24.14 2.82 51.78
C ASP A 503 -25.29 3.51 51.04
N LYS A 504 -25.44 3.27 49.74
CA LYS A 504 -26.53 3.76 48.89
C LYS A 504 -27.37 2.60 48.35
N PRO A 505 -28.70 2.78 48.15
CA PRO A 505 -29.60 1.72 47.66
C PRO A 505 -29.13 1.03 46.37
N PHE A 506 -28.43 1.76 45.51
CA PHE A 506 -27.85 1.23 44.28
C PHE A 506 -26.82 0.12 44.55
N TYR A 507 -25.90 0.33 45.49
CA TYR A 507 -24.87 -0.65 45.82
C TYR A 507 -25.45 -1.90 46.50
N HIS A 508 -26.47 -1.73 47.37
CA HIS A 508 -27.16 -2.86 47.97
C HIS A 508 -27.91 -3.71 46.95
N LYS A 509 -28.59 -3.08 45.96
CA LYS A 509 -29.26 -3.79 44.87
C LYS A 509 -28.28 -4.58 44.04
N PHE A 510 -27.14 -3.95 43.70
CA PHE A 510 -26.06 -4.61 42.92
C PHE A 510 -25.50 -5.82 43.69
N ALA A 511 -25.15 -5.66 44.97
CA ALA A 511 -24.63 -6.75 45.80
C ALA A 511 -25.63 -7.93 45.89
N SER A 512 -26.94 -7.64 45.97
CA SER A 512 -27.98 -8.65 45.95
C SER A 512 -28.05 -9.43 44.64
N ILE A 513 -27.97 -8.74 43.49
CA ILE A 513 -27.93 -9.37 42.16
C ILE A 513 -26.68 -10.26 42.04
N LEU A 514 -25.50 -9.72 42.39
CA LEU A 514 -24.25 -10.46 42.36
C LEU A 514 -24.28 -11.70 43.26
N GLY A 515 -24.83 -11.55 44.50
CA GLY A 515 -25.02 -12.68 45.41
C GLY A 515 -25.92 -13.78 44.86
N THR A 516 -26.90 -13.41 44.01
CA THR A 516 -27.80 -14.38 43.33
C THR A 516 -27.08 -15.09 42.20
N LEU A 517 -26.28 -14.36 41.41
CA LEU A 517 -25.45 -14.92 40.34
C LEU A 517 -24.38 -15.88 40.89
N ILE A 518 -23.74 -15.55 42.00
CA ILE A 518 -22.77 -16.41 42.69
C ILE A 518 -23.46 -17.68 43.24
N ARG A 519 -24.70 -17.60 43.70
CA ARG A 519 -25.47 -18.78 44.10
C ARG A 519 -25.78 -19.72 42.94
N LYS A 520 -26.13 -19.18 41.76
CA LYS A 520 -26.50 -19.95 40.56
C LYS A 520 -25.33 -20.04 39.54
N LYS A 521 -24.13 -20.38 40.02
CA LYS A 521 -22.87 -20.38 39.20
C LYS A 521 -23.01 -21.12 37.87
N ALA A 522 -23.57 -22.34 37.89
CA ALA A 522 -23.69 -23.17 36.68
C ALA A 522 -24.62 -22.52 35.63
N LEU A 523 -25.75 -21.95 36.07
CA LEU A 523 -26.66 -21.25 35.16
C LEU A 523 -26.03 -19.99 34.56
N THR A 524 -25.33 -19.20 35.38
CA THR A 524 -24.66 -17.97 34.93
C THR A 524 -23.56 -18.30 33.93
N LEU A 525 -22.67 -19.25 34.24
CA LEU A 525 -21.58 -19.63 33.31
C LEU A 525 -22.12 -20.29 32.05
N GLY A 526 -23.17 -21.14 32.18
CA GLY A 526 -23.82 -21.79 31.04
C GLY A 526 -24.49 -20.80 30.08
N SER A 527 -25.20 -19.78 30.60
CA SER A 527 -25.85 -18.75 29.77
C SER A 527 -24.83 -17.89 29.01
N ILE A 528 -23.72 -17.54 29.68
CA ILE A 528 -22.64 -16.77 29.00
C ILE A 528 -21.92 -17.61 27.95
N THR A 529 -21.70 -18.91 28.21
CA THR A 529 -21.12 -19.81 27.21
C THR A 529 -22.05 -19.97 26.00
N ALA A 530 -23.35 -20.04 26.21
CA ALA A 530 -24.35 -20.08 25.13
C ALA A 530 -24.34 -18.79 24.29
N LEU A 531 -24.25 -17.61 24.94
CA LEU A 531 -24.11 -16.33 24.24
C LEU A 531 -22.79 -16.24 23.45
N PHE A 532 -21.71 -16.80 24.00
CA PHE A 532 -20.43 -16.86 23.30
C PHE A 532 -20.52 -17.74 22.03
N ILE A 533 -21.14 -18.93 22.13
CA ILE A 533 -21.35 -19.79 20.96
C ILE A 533 -22.22 -19.07 19.91
N LEU A 534 -23.29 -18.40 20.35
CA LEU A 534 -24.14 -17.61 19.46
C LEU A 534 -23.34 -16.48 18.77
N SER A 535 -22.45 -15.79 19.51
CA SER A 535 -21.61 -14.74 18.92
C SER A 535 -20.65 -15.28 17.85
N LEU A 536 -20.11 -16.50 18.03
CA LEU A 536 -19.27 -17.15 17.00
C LEU A 536 -20.07 -17.47 15.73
N ILE A 537 -21.32 -17.92 15.87
CA ILE A 537 -22.20 -18.16 14.73
C ILE A 537 -22.48 -16.85 13.97
N VAL A 538 -22.85 -15.80 14.70
CA VAL A 538 -23.11 -14.48 14.09
C VAL A 538 -21.87 -13.91 13.43
N MET A 539 -20.68 -14.08 14.04
CA MET A 539 -19.39 -13.68 13.47
C MET A 539 -19.14 -14.35 12.11
N GLY A 540 -19.48 -15.64 11.97
CA GLY A 540 -19.36 -16.37 10.70
C GLY A 540 -20.30 -15.86 9.59
N LEU A 541 -21.39 -15.17 9.95
CA LEU A 541 -22.36 -14.60 9.01
C LEU A 541 -22.06 -13.12 8.68
N MET A 542 -21.15 -12.48 9.41
CA MET A 542 -20.81 -11.07 9.18
C MET A 542 -19.93 -10.88 7.94
N PRO A 543 -20.09 -9.74 7.24
CA PRO A 543 -19.18 -9.38 6.16
C PRO A 543 -17.75 -9.20 6.72
N GLN A 544 -16.80 -9.87 6.10
CA GLN A 544 -15.38 -9.75 6.44
C GLN A 544 -14.66 -9.04 5.30
N ASN A 545 -13.81 -8.09 5.61
CA ASN A 545 -12.98 -7.38 4.66
C ASN A 545 -11.52 -7.41 5.13
N PHE A 546 -10.56 -7.38 4.19
CA PHE A 546 -9.17 -7.25 4.60
C PHE A 546 -8.89 -5.80 5.03
N PHE A 547 -9.11 -4.82 4.15
CA PHE A 547 -9.04 -3.39 4.47
C PHE A 547 -10.33 -2.68 4.07
N PRO A 548 -10.78 -1.67 4.84
CA PRO A 548 -11.88 -0.81 4.44
C PRO A 548 -11.45 0.16 3.33
N SER A 549 -12.43 0.70 2.59
CA SER A 549 -12.19 1.78 1.64
C SER A 549 -11.94 3.09 2.39
N LEU A 550 -11.01 3.91 1.86
CA LEU A 550 -10.70 5.23 2.39
C LEU A 550 -11.70 6.27 1.86
N ASP A 551 -12.00 7.26 2.69
CA ASP A 551 -12.84 8.39 2.32
C ASP A 551 -12.00 9.47 1.64
N LYS A 552 -11.75 9.28 0.33
CA LYS A 552 -10.98 10.21 -0.50
C LYS A 552 -11.86 10.72 -1.64
N PRO A 553 -11.68 11.98 -2.10
CA PRO A 553 -12.38 12.51 -3.27
C PRO A 553 -11.79 11.98 -4.59
N TYR A 554 -11.28 10.76 -4.57
CA TYR A 554 -10.62 10.09 -5.69
C TYR A 554 -11.09 8.65 -5.83
N PHE A 555 -11.27 8.20 -7.08
CA PHE A 555 -11.37 6.80 -7.42
C PHE A 555 -10.61 6.52 -8.71
N ARG A 556 -10.34 5.27 -8.98
CA ARG A 556 -9.62 4.83 -10.17
C ARG A 556 -10.33 3.69 -10.87
N ALA A 557 -10.04 3.54 -12.15
CA ALA A 557 -10.46 2.37 -12.92
C ALA A 557 -9.31 1.84 -13.78
N ASP A 558 -9.15 0.52 -13.79
CA ASP A 558 -8.28 -0.20 -14.71
C ASP A 558 -9.15 -0.81 -15.81
N VAL A 559 -8.83 -0.51 -17.07
CA VAL A 559 -9.58 -0.95 -18.24
C VAL A 559 -8.67 -1.79 -19.13
N PHE A 560 -9.04 -3.04 -19.35
CA PHE A 560 -8.33 -3.97 -20.21
C PHE A 560 -9.19 -4.30 -21.42
N TYR A 561 -8.71 -3.94 -22.60
CA TYR A 561 -9.27 -4.44 -23.87
C TYR A 561 -8.72 -5.83 -24.19
N PRO A 562 -9.34 -6.60 -25.09
CA PRO A 562 -8.78 -7.87 -25.54
C PRO A 562 -7.33 -7.71 -26.02
N ASP A 563 -6.51 -8.73 -25.79
CA ASP A 563 -5.12 -8.73 -26.30
C ASP A 563 -5.11 -8.59 -27.82
N GLY A 564 -4.18 -7.76 -28.33
CA GLY A 564 -4.10 -7.42 -29.74
C GLY A 564 -4.69 -6.05 -30.11
N TYR A 565 -5.41 -5.38 -29.19
CA TYR A 565 -5.82 -3.98 -29.41
C TYR A 565 -4.60 -3.04 -29.42
N SER A 566 -4.63 -2.07 -30.33
CA SER A 566 -3.59 -1.05 -30.37
C SER A 566 -3.83 0.04 -29.33
N ILE A 567 -2.75 0.67 -28.86
CA ILE A 567 -2.83 1.78 -27.90
C ILE A 567 -3.66 2.97 -28.46
N ARG A 568 -3.61 3.19 -29.77
CA ARG A 568 -4.36 4.27 -30.44
C ARG A 568 -5.85 4.01 -30.49
N GLU A 569 -6.25 2.75 -30.64
CA GLU A 569 -7.65 2.35 -30.59
C GLU A 569 -8.21 2.54 -29.17
N VAL A 570 -7.43 2.09 -28.15
CA VAL A 570 -7.80 2.29 -26.74
C VAL A 570 -7.89 3.78 -26.41
N GLU A 571 -6.96 4.61 -26.91
CA GLU A 571 -7.01 6.08 -26.74
C GLU A 571 -8.31 6.66 -27.33
N THR A 572 -8.67 6.24 -28.54
CA THR A 572 -9.86 6.73 -29.25
C THR A 572 -11.16 6.38 -28.50
N GLU A 573 -11.25 5.15 -27.99
CA GLU A 573 -12.43 4.72 -27.24
C GLU A 573 -12.50 5.41 -25.86
N MET A 574 -11.37 5.59 -25.18
CA MET A 574 -11.33 6.22 -23.85
C MET A 574 -11.57 7.74 -23.90
N LYS A 575 -11.29 8.42 -24.99
CA LYS A 575 -11.70 9.85 -25.18
C LYS A 575 -13.21 10.03 -25.01
N LYS A 576 -14.03 9.05 -25.41
CA LYS A 576 -15.47 9.09 -25.22
C LYS A 576 -15.86 8.94 -23.75
N VAL A 577 -15.11 8.11 -23.01
CA VAL A 577 -15.29 7.91 -21.56
C VAL A 577 -14.87 9.16 -20.80
N GLU A 578 -13.74 9.79 -21.14
CA GLU A 578 -13.30 11.08 -20.58
C GLU A 578 -14.38 12.14 -20.76
N ALA A 579 -14.90 12.30 -21.99
CA ALA A 579 -15.96 13.26 -22.30
C ALA A 579 -17.24 13.01 -21.48
N HIS A 580 -17.62 11.74 -21.30
CA HIS A 580 -18.75 11.36 -20.46
C HIS A 580 -18.54 11.74 -18.99
N LEU A 581 -17.36 11.44 -18.43
CA LEU A 581 -17.03 11.77 -17.05
C LEU A 581 -17.00 13.28 -16.81
N MET A 582 -16.42 14.05 -17.74
CA MET A 582 -16.35 15.51 -17.63
C MET A 582 -17.73 16.22 -17.72
N GLN A 583 -18.76 15.55 -18.23
CA GLN A 583 -20.13 16.06 -18.22
C GLN A 583 -20.82 15.91 -16.85
N GLN A 584 -20.27 15.11 -15.93
CA GLN A 584 -20.84 14.91 -14.60
C GLN A 584 -20.50 16.09 -13.69
N PRO A 585 -21.50 16.77 -13.08
CA PRO A 585 -21.26 18.00 -12.31
C PRO A 585 -20.42 17.79 -11.05
N GLU A 586 -20.41 16.56 -10.52
CA GLU A 586 -19.62 16.20 -9.33
C GLU A 586 -18.18 15.79 -9.65
N VAL A 587 -17.81 15.62 -10.92
CA VAL A 587 -16.45 15.31 -11.37
C VAL A 587 -15.69 16.62 -11.58
N LYS A 588 -14.53 16.72 -10.92
CA LYS A 588 -13.66 17.90 -10.97
C LYS A 588 -12.57 17.72 -12.03
N ARG A 589 -11.98 16.53 -12.11
CA ARG A 589 -10.87 16.24 -13.03
C ARG A 589 -10.83 14.76 -13.39
N VAL A 590 -10.42 14.50 -14.63
CA VAL A 590 -10.19 13.14 -15.14
C VAL A 590 -8.79 13.09 -15.72
N SER A 591 -8.00 12.10 -15.29
CA SER A 591 -6.70 11.78 -15.90
C SER A 591 -6.73 10.35 -16.42
N VAL A 592 -6.33 10.14 -17.67
CA VAL A 592 -6.26 8.82 -18.29
C VAL A 592 -4.85 8.56 -18.80
N THR A 593 -4.33 7.38 -18.50
CA THR A 593 -3.06 6.92 -19.04
C THR A 593 -3.28 5.65 -19.86
N PHE A 594 -2.52 5.51 -20.93
CA PHE A 594 -2.63 4.41 -21.89
C PHE A 594 -1.30 3.67 -21.97
N GLY A 595 -1.36 2.37 -22.21
CA GLY A 595 -0.19 1.52 -22.39
C GLY A 595 0.48 1.08 -21.09
N SER A 596 0.29 1.78 -20.00
CA SER A 596 0.74 1.42 -18.64
C SER A 596 0.03 2.25 -17.59
N THR A 597 0.14 1.85 -16.32
CA THR A 597 -0.23 2.72 -15.20
C THR A 597 0.69 3.95 -15.14
N PRO A 598 0.21 5.10 -14.63
CA PRO A 598 1.05 6.27 -14.37
C PRO A 598 2.13 5.98 -13.32
N LEU A 599 3.00 6.95 -13.04
CA LEU A 599 3.90 6.91 -11.90
C LEU A 599 3.08 6.59 -10.63
N ARG A 600 3.63 5.76 -9.75
CA ARG A 600 2.95 5.35 -8.52
C ARG A 600 2.73 6.57 -7.61
N TYR A 601 1.60 7.23 -7.72
CA TYR A 601 1.23 8.38 -6.89
C TYR A 601 0.60 7.99 -5.55
N TYR A 602 0.18 6.74 -5.40
CA TYR A 602 -0.41 6.20 -4.18
C TYR A 602 0.19 4.83 -3.87
N LEU A 603 0.45 4.58 -2.58
CA LEU A 603 1.15 3.40 -2.10
C LEU A 603 0.57 2.07 -2.58
N ALA A 604 -0.75 1.92 -2.46
CA ALA A 604 -1.49 0.72 -2.82
C ALA A 604 -2.01 0.72 -4.27
N SER A 605 -1.39 1.50 -5.19
CA SER A 605 -1.74 1.45 -6.60
C SER A 605 -1.13 0.24 -7.29
N THR A 606 -1.88 -0.38 -8.21
CA THR A 606 -1.36 -1.40 -9.12
C THR A 606 -0.28 -0.80 -10.02
N SER A 607 0.65 -1.62 -10.46
CA SER A 607 1.62 -1.25 -11.50
C SER A 607 1.49 -2.24 -12.63
N VAL A 608 0.77 -1.84 -13.67
CA VAL A 608 0.65 -2.58 -14.93
C VAL A 608 1.78 -2.12 -15.83
N GLY A 609 2.63 -3.05 -16.27
CA GLY A 609 3.75 -2.79 -17.18
C GLY A 609 3.26 -2.49 -18.60
N PRO A 610 4.15 -2.34 -19.58
CA PRO A 610 3.74 -1.93 -20.93
C PRO A 610 2.75 -2.93 -21.54
N LYS A 611 1.50 -2.49 -21.73
CA LYS A 611 0.39 -3.24 -22.34
C LYS A 611 -0.42 -2.31 -23.24
N PRO A 612 -0.32 -2.42 -24.58
CA PRO A 612 -1.02 -1.54 -25.52
C PRO A 612 -2.55 -1.53 -25.34
N ASN A 613 -3.12 -2.62 -24.87
CA ASN A 613 -4.56 -2.81 -24.67
C ASN A 613 -5.06 -2.35 -23.30
N PHE A 614 -4.28 -1.54 -22.56
CA PHE A 614 -4.58 -1.11 -21.21
C PHE A 614 -4.76 0.41 -21.10
N ALA A 615 -5.74 0.84 -20.31
CA ALA A 615 -5.90 2.21 -19.83
C ALA A 615 -6.15 2.25 -18.33
N ASN A 616 -5.61 3.28 -17.67
CA ASN A 616 -5.89 3.58 -16.26
C ASN A 616 -6.53 4.97 -16.17
N ILE A 617 -7.65 5.07 -15.45
CA ILE A 617 -8.42 6.29 -15.24
C ILE A 617 -8.30 6.67 -13.77
N LEU A 618 -7.89 7.90 -13.49
CA LEU A 618 -7.96 8.54 -12.19
C LEU A 618 -8.99 9.67 -12.25
N VAL A 619 -10.00 9.63 -11.38
CA VAL A 619 -11.07 10.63 -11.30
C VAL A 619 -11.01 11.32 -9.97
N GLU A 620 -10.96 12.65 -9.98
CA GLU A 620 -11.14 13.53 -8.84
C GLU A 620 -12.58 14.05 -8.82
N VAL A 621 -13.27 13.86 -7.69
CA VAL A 621 -14.63 14.42 -7.49
C VAL A 621 -14.56 15.65 -6.58
N THR A 622 -15.61 16.47 -6.60
CA THR A 622 -15.67 17.72 -5.83
C THR A 622 -15.73 17.49 -4.31
N ASP A 623 -16.27 16.34 -3.86
CA ASP A 623 -16.40 16.01 -2.44
C ASP A 623 -16.43 14.47 -2.31
N SER A 624 -15.77 13.92 -1.28
CA SER A 624 -15.66 12.48 -1.05
C SER A 624 -17.00 11.74 -0.97
N LYS A 625 -18.06 12.41 -0.53
CA LYS A 625 -19.42 11.85 -0.51
C LYS A 625 -19.95 11.42 -1.89
N TYR A 626 -19.42 11.99 -2.97
CA TYR A 626 -19.81 11.64 -4.33
C TYR A 626 -18.96 10.52 -4.95
N THR A 627 -17.81 10.18 -4.33
CA THR A 627 -16.83 9.24 -4.89
C THR A 627 -17.47 7.90 -5.23
N LYS A 628 -18.20 7.31 -4.29
CA LYS A 628 -18.87 6.02 -4.50
C LYS A 628 -19.91 6.08 -5.60
N LYS A 629 -20.72 7.16 -5.63
CA LYS A 629 -21.76 7.36 -6.65
C LYS A 629 -21.15 7.46 -8.06
N GLN A 630 -20.08 8.25 -8.20
CA GLN A 630 -19.44 8.43 -9.50
C GLN A 630 -18.64 7.21 -9.95
N GLU A 631 -18.05 6.46 -9.01
CA GLU A 631 -17.44 5.17 -9.30
C GLU A 631 -18.48 4.15 -9.81
N GLU A 632 -19.70 4.13 -9.20
CA GLU A 632 -20.80 3.28 -9.65
C GLU A 632 -21.34 3.71 -11.03
N ASN A 633 -21.43 5.02 -11.30
CA ASN A 633 -21.82 5.54 -12.60
C ASN A 633 -20.84 5.12 -13.71
N LEU A 634 -19.53 5.25 -13.46
CA LEU A 634 -18.51 4.81 -14.41
C LEU A 634 -18.61 3.31 -14.70
N ASP A 635 -18.73 2.49 -13.67
CA ASP A 635 -18.87 1.03 -13.82
C ASP A 635 -20.10 0.66 -14.67
N ALA A 636 -21.25 1.30 -14.41
CA ALA A 636 -22.47 1.10 -15.17
C ALA A 636 -22.33 1.55 -16.64
N TYR A 637 -21.70 2.72 -16.85
CA TYR A 637 -21.46 3.25 -18.19
C TYR A 637 -20.53 2.34 -19.01
N MET A 638 -19.44 1.87 -18.42
CA MET A 638 -18.49 0.97 -19.06
C MET A 638 -19.14 -0.37 -19.45
N LYS A 639 -19.92 -0.96 -18.55
CA LYS A 639 -20.63 -2.22 -18.81
C LYS A 639 -21.67 -2.10 -19.93
N ALA A 640 -22.34 -0.96 -20.03
CA ALA A 640 -23.37 -0.72 -21.05
C ALA A 640 -22.77 -0.46 -22.43
N ASN A 641 -21.67 0.29 -22.53
CA ASN A 641 -21.14 0.78 -23.80
C ASN A 641 -19.88 0.04 -24.26
N TYR A 642 -19.14 -0.63 -23.36
CA TYR A 642 -17.87 -1.33 -23.64
C TYR A 642 -17.86 -2.76 -23.08
N PRO A 643 -18.80 -3.63 -23.50
CA PRO A 643 -18.92 -4.98 -22.96
C PRO A 643 -17.74 -5.90 -23.30
N ASN A 644 -16.90 -5.51 -24.28
CA ASN A 644 -15.68 -6.20 -24.66
C ASN A 644 -14.47 -5.81 -23.80
N ALA A 645 -14.57 -4.76 -22.97
CA ALA A 645 -13.52 -4.33 -22.08
C ALA A 645 -13.77 -4.84 -20.65
N ILE A 646 -12.73 -5.35 -20.02
CA ILE A 646 -12.73 -5.69 -18.60
C ILE A 646 -12.43 -4.42 -17.81
N THR A 647 -13.45 -3.90 -17.12
CA THR A 647 -13.32 -2.68 -16.31
C THR A 647 -13.35 -3.04 -14.84
N ARG A 648 -12.37 -2.55 -14.09
CA ARG A 648 -12.28 -2.64 -12.62
C ARG A 648 -12.26 -1.25 -12.03
N THR A 649 -13.40 -0.78 -11.56
CA THR A 649 -13.50 0.46 -10.80
C THR A 649 -13.14 0.19 -9.33
N MET A 650 -12.37 1.07 -8.72
CA MET A 650 -11.80 0.85 -7.38
C MET A 650 -11.78 2.14 -6.56
N LEU A 651 -12.29 2.05 -5.35
CA LEU A 651 -12.03 3.04 -4.31
C LEU A 651 -10.63 2.83 -3.73
N PHE A 652 -10.02 3.87 -3.20
CA PHE A 652 -8.72 3.77 -2.55
C PHE A 652 -8.80 2.93 -1.28
N LYS A 653 -7.83 2.01 -1.11
CA LYS A 653 -7.66 1.14 0.06
C LYS A 653 -6.18 1.07 0.41
N LEU A 654 -5.83 0.71 1.63
CA LEU A 654 -4.44 0.40 2.03
C LEU A 654 -4.05 -1.07 1.79
N SER A 655 -4.93 -1.89 1.21
CA SER A 655 -4.58 -3.27 0.86
C SER A 655 -3.53 -3.30 -0.24
N PRO A 656 -2.65 -4.32 -0.27
CA PRO A 656 -1.77 -4.53 -1.41
C PRO A 656 -2.56 -4.56 -2.72
N ALA A 657 -1.97 -3.99 -3.76
CA ALA A 657 -2.57 -3.99 -5.09
C ALA A 657 -2.60 -5.40 -5.68
N VAL A 658 -3.73 -5.80 -6.24
CA VAL A 658 -3.96 -7.14 -6.81
C VAL A 658 -4.61 -7.04 -8.19
N ASP A 659 -4.33 -8.01 -9.06
CA ASP A 659 -4.89 -8.06 -10.42
C ASP A 659 -6.39 -8.40 -10.42
N ALA A 660 -6.86 -9.20 -9.47
CA ALA A 660 -8.27 -9.52 -9.26
C ALA A 660 -8.55 -9.71 -7.76
N ALA A 661 -9.82 -9.60 -7.36
CA ALA A 661 -10.21 -9.83 -5.97
C ALA A 661 -10.14 -11.32 -5.58
N ILE A 662 -10.35 -12.21 -6.54
CA ILE A 662 -10.24 -13.67 -6.37
C ILE A 662 -9.25 -14.20 -7.39
N GLU A 663 -8.19 -14.87 -6.93
CA GLU A 663 -7.15 -15.45 -7.76
C GLU A 663 -6.84 -16.88 -7.30
N ILE A 664 -7.12 -17.87 -8.14
CA ILE A 664 -6.80 -19.27 -7.89
C ILE A 664 -5.87 -19.74 -9.00
N GLY A 665 -4.66 -20.13 -8.65
CA GLY A 665 -3.62 -20.50 -9.60
C GLY A 665 -3.18 -21.94 -9.51
N PHE A 666 -2.75 -22.47 -10.66
CA PHE A 666 -2.11 -23.77 -10.80
C PHE A 666 -0.67 -23.55 -11.21
N ILE A 667 0.24 -24.20 -10.50
CA ILE A 667 1.68 -24.13 -10.72
C ILE A 667 2.14 -25.47 -11.28
N GLY A 668 2.91 -25.47 -12.38
CA GLY A 668 3.42 -26.70 -13.00
C GLY A 668 4.19 -26.41 -14.29
N ASN A 669 4.66 -27.46 -14.98
CA ASN A 669 5.61 -27.30 -16.08
C ASN A 669 5.00 -27.52 -17.48
N ASN A 670 3.72 -27.87 -17.60
CA ASN A 670 3.09 -28.09 -18.88
C ASN A 670 1.93 -27.13 -19.11
N THR A 671 2.01 -26.34 -20.17
CA THR A 671 1.03 -25.30 -20.53
C THR A 671 -0.37 -25.85 -20.76
N ASP A 672 -0.50 -27.00 -21.46
CA ASP A 672 -1.82 -27.56 -21.79
C ASP A 672 -2.55 -28.03 -20.53
N THR A 673 -1.83 -28.63 -19.58
CA THR A 673 -2.39 -29.04 -18.28
C THR A 673 -2.82 -27.81 -17.47
N LEU A 674 -1.99 -26.76 -17.44
CA LEU A 674 -2.34 -25.50 -16.75
C LEU A 674 -3.60 -24.86 -17.36
N VAL A 675 -3.69 -24.82 -18.69
CA VAL A 675 -4.88 -24.32 -19.40
C VAL A 675 -6.11 -25.15 -19.05
N MET A 676 -5.99 -26.49 -19.05
CA MET A 676 -7.10 -27.38 -18.71
C MET A 676 -7.61 -27.14 -17.28
N LEU A 677 -6.72 -27.08 -16.29
CA LEU A 677 -7.07 -26.86 -14.89
C LEU A 677 -7.68 -25.47 -14.68
N THR A 678 -7.07 -24.46 -15.29
CA THR A 678 -7.56 -23.08 -15.21
C THR A 678 -8.94 -22.95 -15.84
N ASN A 679 -9.18 -23.54 -17.03
CA ASN A 679 -10.48 -23.48 -17.69
C ASN A 679 -11.59 -24.16 -16.86
N LYS A 680 -11.33 -25.31 -16.24
CA LYS A 680 -12.27 -25.92 -15.30
C LYS A 680 -12.63 -24.98 -14.14
N THR A 681 -11.63 -24.25 -13.61
CA THR A 681 -11.85 -23.27 -12.55
C THR A 681 -12.68 -22.08 -13.06
N LEU A 682 -12.39 -21.60 -14.28
CA LEU A 682 -13.18 -20.52 -14.90
C LEU A 682 -14.64 -20.95 -15.11
N ASP A 683 -14.89 -22.20 -15.50
CA ASP A 683 -16.25 -22.74 -15.63
C ASP A 683 -17.00 -22.77 -14.29
N ILE A 684 -16.31 -23.09 -13.18
CA ILE A 684 -16.86 -22.99 -11.83
C ILE A 684 -17.20 -21.54 -11.50
N MET A 685 -16.29 -20.61 -11.76
CA MET A 685 -16.49 -19.18 -11.51
C MET A 685 -17.64 -18.60 -12.36
N HIS A 686 -17.79 -19.02 -13.61
CA HIS A 686 -18.91 -18.60 -14.47
C HIS A 686 -20.27 -19.12 -13.99
N ARG A 687 -20.31 -20.33 -13.43
CA ARG A 687 -21.54 -20.92 -12.88
C ARG A 687 -22.04 -20.25 -11.60
N ASP A 688 -21.14 -19.61 -10.85
CA ASP A 688 -21.48 -18.96 -9.57
C ASP A 688 -22.49 -17.81 -9.72
N GLY A 689 -22.48 -17.09 -10.82
CA GLY A 689 -23.42 -16.00 -11.12
C GLY A 689 -23.23 -14.71 -10.31
N GLU A 690 -22.50 -14.74 -9.21
CA GLU A 690 -22.16 -13.57 -8.39
C GLU A 690 -20.77 -12.98 -8.72
N LEU A 691 -20.04 -13.61 -9.62
CA LEU A 691 -18.74 -13.17 -10.11
C LEU A 691 -18.84 -12.48 -11.46
N ILE A 692 -17.93 -11.54 -11.69
CA ILE A 692 -17.74 -10.77 -12.93
C ILE A 692 -16.25 -10.75 -13.29
N ASN A 693 -15.92 -10.29 -14.51
CA ASN A 693 -14.54 -10.16 -14.99
C ASN A 693 -13.76 -11.48 -14.92
N VAL A 694 -14.47 -12.60 -15.13
CA VAL A 694 -13.86 -13.94 -15.07
C VAL A 694 -12.90 -14.11 -16.24
N ARG A 695 -11.62 -14.35 -15.94
CA ARG A 695 -10.53 -14.43 -16.93
C ARG A 695 -9.37 -15.29 -16.43
N ASN A 696 -8.49 -15.69 -17.35
CA ASN A 696 -7.19 -16.24 -16.97
C ASN A 696 -6.09 -15.16 -16.93
N SER A 697 -5.04 -15.38 -16.18
CA SER A 697 -3.94 -14.42 -15.96
C SER A 697 -2.99 -14.27 -17.15
N TRP A 698 -3.02 -15.19 -18.14
CA TRP A 698 -2.20 -15.10 -19.35
C TRP A 698 -2.88 -14.34 -20.49
N GLY A 699 -4.17 -14.00 -20.32
CA GLY A 699 -4.98 -13.31 -21.32
C GLY A 699 -5.49 -14.23 -22.42
N ASN A 700 -5.96 -13.64 -23.51
CA ASN A 700 -6.44 -14.37 -24.66
C ASN A 700 -5.29 -14.74 -25.61
N LYS A 701 -5.46 -15.84 -26.32
CA LYS A 701 -4.54 -16.15 -27.43
C LYS A 701 -4.72 -15.13 -28.54
N ILE A 702 -3.62 -14.54 -28.99
CA ILE A 702 -3.58 -13.61 -30.11
C ILE A 702 -3.21 -14.32 -31.40
N PRO A 703 -3.69 -13.83 -32.56
CA PRO A 703 -3.28 -14.36 -33.86
C PRO A 703 -1.83 -13.96 -34.13
N VAL A 704 -1.01 -14.92 -34.50
CA VAL A 704 0.39 -14.74 -34.93
C VAL A 704 0.51 -15.24 -36.36
N TRP A 705 1.01 -14.37 -37.23
CA TRP A 705 1.30 -14.69 -38.60
C TRP A 705 2.78 -15.01 -38.77
N HIS A 706 3.11 -16.26 -39.20
CA HIS A 706 4.45 -16.77 -39.24
C HIS A 706 4.82 -17.16 -40.70
N PRO A 707 5.60 -16.32 -41.39
CA PRO A 707 6.19 -16.67 -42.67
C PRO A 707 7.32 -17.68 -42.46
N VAL A 708 7.14 -18.91 -42.91
CA VAL A 708 8.10 -20.01 -42.73
C VAL A 708 9.19 -19.89 -43.78
N TYR A 709 10.37 -19.40 -43.40
CA TYR A 709 11.52 -19.23 -44.27
C TYR A 709 11.95 -20.56 -44.93
N SER A 710 12.09 -20.55 -46.29
CA SER A 710 12.59 -21.67 -47.03
C SER A 710 14.05 -21.44 -47.45
N GLN A 711 14.98 -22.19 -46.85
CA GLN A 711 16.39 -22.11 -47.19
C GLN A 711 16.65 -22.46 -48.63
N GLU A 712 15.96 -23.48 -49.19
CA GLU A 712 16.11 -23.92 -50.57
C GLU A 712 15.76 -22.85 -51.60
N ARG A 713 14.73 -22.04 -51.31
CA ARG A 713 14.28 -20.96 -52.21
C ARG A 713 15.07 -19.67 -52.00
N ALA A 714 15.46 -19.37 -50.78
CA ALA A 714 16.05 -18.08 -50.42
C ALA A 714 17.58 -18.04 -50.63
N GLN A 715 18.31 -19.14 -50.35
CA GLN A 715 19.74 -19.17 -50.41
C GLN A 715 20.34 -18.96 -51.82
N PRO A 716 19.76 -19.51 -52.90
CA PRO A 716 20.23 -19.20 -54.25
C PRO A 716 20.13 -17.71 -54.60
N LEU A 717 19.25 -16.96 -53.99
CA LEU A 717 19.05 -15.53 -54.15
C LEU A 717 19.90 -14.70 -53.15
N GLY A 718 20.74 -15.34 -52.35
CA GLY A 718 21.55 -14.68 -51.32
C GLY A 718 20.73 -14.05 -50.19
N ILE A 719 19.49 -14.52 -49.98
CA ILE A 719 18.59 -13.98 -48.96
C ILE A 719 18.69 -14.81 -47.69
N SER A 720 19.07 -14.15 -46.59
CA SER A 720 19.13 -14.74 -45.25
C SER A 720 17.81 -14.54 -44.48
N ARG A 721 17.61 -15.30 -43.40
CA ARG A 721 16.52 -15.04 -42.46
C ARG A 721 16.54 -13.60 -41.91
N GLN A 722 17.76 -13.08 -41.68
CA GLN A 722 17.96 -11.71 -41.21
C GLN A 722 17.48 -10.68 -42.25
N SER A 723 17.83 -10.88 -43.52
CA SER A 723 17.37 -10.00 -44.62
C SER A 723 15.84 -10.00 -44.72
N MET A 724 15.22 -11.19 -44.66
CA MET A 724 13.78 -11.34 -44.69
C MET A 724 13.13 -10.59 -43.49
N ALA A 725 13.66 -10.79 -42.27
CA ALA A 725 13.13 -10.14 -41.07
C ALA A 725 13.28 -8.60 -41.17
N GLN A 726 14.39 -8.09 -41.66
CA GLN A 726 14.60 -6.65 -41.84
C GLN A 726 13.65 -6.02 -42.87
N SER A 727 13.38 -6.74 -43.98
CA SER A 727 12.41 -6.27 -44.98
C SER A 727 11.01 -6.19 -44.38
N ILE A 728 10.60 -7.22 -43.62
CA ILE A 728 9.31 -7.20 -42.89
C ILE A 728 9.30 -6.06 -41.87
N GLN A 729 10.40 -5.82 -41.14
CA GLN A 729 10.48 -4.76 -40.13
C GLN A 729 10.30 -3.37 -40.77
N ILE A 730 10.92 -3.09 -41.92
CA ILE A 730 10.72 -1.84 -42.63
C ILE A 730 9.28 -1.67 -43.08
N GLY A 731 8.69 -2.76 -43.58
CA GLY A 731 7.28 -2.84 -43.97
C GLY A 731 6.30 -2.84 -42.81
N THR A 732 6.71 -2.81 -41.54
CA THR A 732 5.85 -2.81 -40.37
C THR A 732 6.21 -1.65 -39.40
N ASN A 733 7.02 -1.89 -38.42
CA ASN A 733 7.37 -0.92 -37.37
C ASN A 733 8.52 0.04 -37.77
N GLY A 734 9.22 -0.22 -38.86
CA GLY A 734 10.40 0.49 -39.28
C GLY A 734 11.71 -0.08 -38.71
N MET A 735 12.82 0.16 -39.41
CA MET A 735 14.16 -0.30 -39.04
C MET A 735 15.02 0.89 -38.63
N THR A 736 15.68 0.81 -37.46
CA THR A 736 16.63 1.83 -37.03
C THR A 736 17.88 1.78 -37.90
N LEU A 737 18.23 2.90 -38.53
CA LEU A 737 19.40 3.04 -39.39
C LEU A 737 20.59 3.63 -38.67
N GLY A 738 20.38 4.45 -37.64
CA GLY A 738 21.44 5.17 -36.96
C GLY A 738 20.87 6.12 -35.89
N GLU A 739 21.69 7.07 -35.49
CA GLU A 739 21.34 8.05 -34.45
C GLU A 739 21.48 9.47 -35.01
N TYR A 740 20.65 10.38 -34.59
CA TYR A 740 20.75 11.83 -34.83
C TYR A 740 20.94 12.53 -33.49
N ARG A 741 21.86 13.49 -33.44
CA ARG A 741 22.20 14.19 -32.20
C ARG A 741 21.74 15.65 -32.26
N GLU A 742 20.82 15.98 -31.32
CA GLU A 742 20.28 17.33 -31.19
C GLU A 742 20.50 17.82 -29.75
N GLY A 743 21.47 18.75 -29.61
CA GLY A 743 21.85 19.20 -28.26
C GLY A 743 22.41 18.07 -27.41
N ASP A 744 21.74 17.77 -26.30
CA ASP A 744 22.07 16.69 -25.37
C ASP A 744 21.28 15.38 -25.63
N GLN A 745 20.46 15.37 -26.69
CA GLN A 745 19.59 14.24 -27.01
C GLN A 745 20.14 13.41 -28.18
N VAL A 746 19.83 12.10 -28.10
CA VAL A 746 20.13 11.14 -29.16
C VAL A 746 18.81 10.58 -29.67
N LEU A 747 18.44 10.93 -30.89
CA LEU A 747 17.21 10.49 -31.54
C LEU A 747 17.53 9.36 -32.54
N PRO A 748 16.79 8.25 -32.56
CA PRO A 748 16.99 7.21 -33.56
C PRO A 748 16.51 7.69 -34.93
N ILE A 749 17.24 7.30 -35.97
CA ILE A 749 16.85 7.48 -37.36
C ILE A 749 16.14 6.20 -37.81
N LEU A 750 14.87 6.32 -38.18
CA LEU A 750 13.97 5.19 -38.44
C LEU A 750 13.58 5.16 -39.94
N LEU A 751 13.93 4.08 -40.64
CA LEU A 751 13.46 3.82 -41.99
C LEU A 751 12.13 3.09 -41.96
N LYS A 752 11.10 3.65 -42.55
CA LYS A 752 9.73 3.09 -42.54
C LYS A 752 9.07 3.27 -43.93
N ASP A 753 8.25 2.32 -44.35
CA ASP A 753 7.43 2.48 -45.55
C ASP A 753 6.22 3.37 -45.27
N LYS A 754 6.00 4.40 -46.09
CA LYS A 754 4.89 5.36 -45.92
C LYS A 754 3.52 4.76 -46.23
N THR A 755 3.47 3.63 -46.95
CA THR A 755 2.20 3.00 -47.35
C THR A 755 1.55 2.17 -46.22
N ILE A 756 2.20 2.12 -45.06
CA ILE A 756 1.82 1.24 -43.93
C ILE A 756 0.45 1.56 -43.31
N ASP A 757 0.01 2.81 -43.35
CA ASP A 757 -1.28 3.22 -42.73
C ASP A 757 -2.50 2.59 -43.44
N SER A 758 -2.31 2.02 -44.61
CA SER A 758 -3.30 1.28 -45.41
C SER A 758 -2.94 -0.20 -45.62
N PHE A 759 -1.95 -0.73 -44.94
CA PHE A 759 -1.33 -2.03 -45.18
C PHE A 759 -2.28 -3.18 -44.81
N ARG A 760 -2.50 -4.07 -45.79
CA ARG A 760 -3.25 -5.31 -45.60
C ARG A 760 -2.28 -6.49 -45.47
N ILE A 761 -2.70 -7.52 -44.72
CA ILE A 761 -1.88 -8.74 -44.51
C ILE A 761 -1.42 -9.38 -45.83
N ASN A 762 -2.20 -9.23 -46.89
CA ASN A 762 -1.85 -9.73 -48.24
C ASN A 762 -0.72 -8.94 -48.88
N ASP A 763 -0.50 -7.67 -48.53
CA ASP A 763 0.54 -6.81 -49.07
C ASP A 763 1.92 -7.27 -48.59
N LEU A 764 1.98 -7.94 -47.41
CA LEU A 764 3.22 -8.57 -46.92
C LEU A 764 3.73 -9.67 -47.84
N ARG A 765 2.87 -10.38 -48.57
CA ARG A 765 3.30 -11.43 -49.49
C ARG A 765 4.15 -10.88 -50.63
N THR A 766 3.81 -9.71 -51.12
CA THR A 766 4.49 -9.03 -52.24
C THR A 766 5.61 -8.11 -51.80
N LEU A 767 5.89 -8.03 -50.50
CA LEU A 767 6.93 -7.18 -49.92
C LEU A 767 8.30 -7.58 -50.52
N PRO A 768 9.09 -6.63 -51.04
CA PRO A 768 10.43 -6.91 -51.51
C PRO A 768 11.37 -7.35 -50.39
N VAL A 769 12.12 -8.41 -50.64
CA VAL A 769 13.17 -8.92 -49.75
C VAL A 769 14.53 -8.76 -50.47
N PHE A 770 15.51 -8.21 -49.74
CA PHE A 770 16.82 -7.87 -50.33
C PHE A 770 17.84 -8.99 -50.14
N GLY A 771 18.50 -9.41 -51.21
CA GLY A 771 19.62 -10.36 -51.24
C GLY A 771 20.98 -9.70 -51.29
N THR A 772 22.05 -10.49 -51.18
CA THR A 772 23.44 -9.97 -51.14
C THR A 772 23.93 -9.46 -52.48
N ALA A 773 23.38 -9.85 -53.60
CA ALA A 773 23.81 -9.52 -54.96
C ALA A 773 23.00 -8.39 -55.61
N ARG A 774 22.35 -7.50 -54.82
CA ARG A 774 21.37 -6.51 -55.31
C ARG A 774 20.12 -7.14 -55.97
N GLU A 775 19.97 -8.43 -55.84
CA GLU A 775 18.74 -9.11 -56.29
C GLU A 775 17.65 -8.90 -55.28
N THR A 776 16.47 -8.58 -55.73
CA THR A 776 15.26 -8.45 -54.91
C THR A 776 14.20 -9.41 -55.38
N THR A 777 13.48 -9.99 -54.48
CA THR A 777 12.34 -10.87 -54.77
C THR A 777 11.21 -10.60 -53.78
N THR A 778 10.04 -11.18 -54.00
CA THR A 778 8.93 -11.02 -53.06
C THR A 778 9.04 -11.99 -51.88
N LEU A 779 8.50 -11.60 -50.73
CA LEU A 779 8.50 -12.44 -49.55
C LEU A 779 7.90 -13.83 -49.82
N GLU A 780 6.84 -13.92 -50.65
CA GLU A 780 6.19 -15.19 -51.01
C GLU A 780 7.13 -16.18 -51.71
N GLN A 781 8.14 -15.70 -52.41
CA GLN A 781 9.10 -16.57 -53.12
C GLN A 781 10.17 -17.17 -52.19
N VAL A 782 10.42 -16.56 -51.03
CA VAL A 782 11.45 -17.02 -50.06
C VAL A 782 10.89 -17.79 -48.90
N VAL A 783 9.55 -17.92 -48.80
CA VAL A 783 8.89 -18.69 -47.75
C VAL A 783 8.26 -19.97 -48.35
N SER A 784 8.21 -21.02 -47.53
CA SER A 784 7.53 -22.26 -47.92
C SER A 784 6.00 -22.16 -47.76
N ARG A 785 5.54 -21.48 -46.70
CA ARG A 785 4.14 -21.23 -46.39
C ARG A 785 4.01 -20.09 -45.41
N PHE A 786 2.78 -19.61 -45.25
CA PHE A 786 2.38 -18.66 -44.22
C PHE A 786 1.51 -19.38 -43.22
N ASP A 787 1.99 -19.57 -42.00
CA ASP A 787 1.22 -20.19 -40.93
C ASP A 787 0.50 -19.12 -40.13
N PHE A 788 -0.74 -19.40 -39.77
CA PHE A 788 -1.52 -18.57 -38.88
C PHE A 788 -1.80 -19.37 -37.60
N GLN A 789 -1.26 -18.89 -36.50
CA GLN A 789 -1.30 -19.58 -35.22
C GLN A 789 -1.92 -18.68 -34.16
N TYR A 790 -2.52 -19.28 -33.11
CA TYR A 790 -3.02 -18.56 -31.92
C TYR A 790 -2.13 -18.89 -30.74
N LYS A 791 -1.42 -17.88 -30.20
CA LYS A 791 -0.49 -18.03 -29.09
C LYS A 791 -0.83 -17.09 -27.96
N PHE A 792 -0.50 -17.45 -26.73
CA PHE A 792 -0.60 -16.53 -25.59
C PHE A 792 0.41 -15.38 -25.76
N SER A 793 -0.05 -14.17 -25.44
CA SER A 793 0.79 -12.96 -25.46
C SER A 793 1.71 -12.86 -24.25
N ASN A 794 1.47 -13.66 -23.21
CA ASN A 794 2.14 -13.58 -21.94
C ASN A 794 2.24 -14.95 -21.26
N VAL A 795 3.40 -15.26 -20.65
CA VAL A 795 3.64 -16.43 -19.80
C VAL A 795 4.09 -15.91 -18.44
N LYS A 796 3.45 -16.39 -17.37
CA LYS A 796 3.79 -16.00 -16.00
C LYS A 796 4.39 -17.18 -15.23
N ASP A 797 5.41 -16.88 -14.39
CA ASP A 797 5.99 -17.85 -13.48
C ASP A 797 5.92 -17.38 -12.04
N TYR A 798 5.92 -18.33 -11.14
CA TYR A 798 6.00 -18.15 -9.71
C TYR A 798 7.10 -19.08 -9.16
N ASN A 799 8.15 -18.48 -8.59
CA ASN A 799 9.32 -19.22 -8.07
C ASN A 799 9.90 -20.19 -9.12
N ARG A 800 10.04 -19.73 -10.39
CA ARG A 800 10.61 -20.48 -11.52
C ARG A 800 9.74 -21.64 -12.04
N GLN A 801 8.48 -21.65 -11.74
CA GLN A 801 7.54 -22.61 -12.33
C GLN A 801 6.40 -21.82 -13.00
N MET A 802 5.95 -22.26 -14.14
CA MET A 802 4.81 -21.63 -14.81
C MET A 802 3.59 -21.64 -13.89
N VAL A 803 2.90 -20.52 -13.85
CA VAL A 803 1.67 -20.35 -13.10
C VAL A 803 0.58 -19.75 -14.00
N MET A 804 -0.57 -20.40 -14.03
CA MET A 804 -1.77 -19.81 -14.66
C MET A 804 -2.86 -19.70 -13.60
N MET A 805 -3.47 -18.50 -13.51
CA MET A 805 -4.48 -18.19 -12.51
C MET A 805 -5.83 -17.96 -13.16
N ALA A 806 -6.89 -18.53 -12.58
CA ALA A 806 -8.25 -18.10 -12.79
C ALA A 806 -8.53 -16.88 -11.89
N GLN A 807 -9.00 -15.81 -12.50
CA GLN A 807 -9.21 -14.51 -11.86
C GLN A 807 -10.66 -14.08 -12.01
N ALA A 808 -11.23 -13.50 -10.95
CA ALA A 808 -12.57 -12.94 -10.97
C ALA A 808 -12.72 -11.81 -9.94
N ASP A 809 -13.71 -10.95 -10.16
CA ASP A 809 -14.14 -9.93 -9.21
C ASP A 809 -15.58 -10.23 -8.75
N PRO A 810 -15.95 -10.01 -7.48
CA PRO A 810 -17.33 -10.19 -7.04
C PRO A 810 -18.22 -9.08 -7.59
N ARG A 811 -19.49 -9.38 -7.83
CA ARG A 811 -20.51 -8.36 -8.13
C ARG A 811 -20.62 -7.39 -6.94
N ARG A 812 -21.07 -6.18 -7.21
CA ARG A 812 -21.31 -5.18 -6.16
C ARG A 812 -22.27 -5.72 -5.10
N GLY A 813 -21.93 -5.46 -3.85
CA GLY A 813 -22.69 -5.96 -2.70
C GLY A 813 -22.36 -7.39 -2.28
N VAL A 814 -21.60 -8.14 -3.08
CA VAL A 814 -21.11 -9.48 -2.72
C VAL A 814 -19.78 -9.35 -1.98
N ASN A 815 -19.68 -10.01 -0.84
CA ASN A 815 -18.44 -10.01 -0.05
C ASN A 815 -17.37 -10.88 -0.75
N ALA A 816 -16.21 -10.30 -1.03
CA ALA A 816 -15.12 -10.96 -1.76
C ALA A 816 -14.58 -12.20 -1.03
N ILE A 817 -14.45 -12.16 0.30
CA ILE A 817 -13.96 -13.29 1.10
C ILE A 817 -14.98 -14.43 1.11
N ALA A 818 -16.26 -14.12 1.25
CA ALA A 818 -17.32 -15.13 1.22
C ALA A 818 -17.42 -15.79 -0.16
N ALA A 819 -17.34 -14.99 -1.24
CA ALA A 819 -17.31 -15.51 -2.60
C ALA A 819 -16.07 -16.40 -2.85
N PHE A 820 -14.89 -15.94 -2.42
CA PHE A 820 -13.65 -16.72 -2.50
C PHE A 820 -13.79 -18.07 -1.76
N ASN A 821 -14.25 -18.08 -0.52
CA ASN A 821 -14.38 -19.31 0.27
C ASN A 821 -15.33 -20.31 -0.38
N ARG A 822 -16.42 -19.84 -1.00
CA ARG A 822 -17.37 -20.67 -1.73
C ARG A 822 -16.73 -21.28 -2.99
N ILE A 823 -16.05 -20.46 -3.80
CA ILE A 823 -15.37 -20.91 -5.01
C ILE A 823 -14.21 -21.84 -4.69
N TRP A 824 -13.40 -21.48 -3.70
CA TRP A 824 -12.25 -22.30 -3.27
C TRP A 824 -12.66 -23.69 -2.86
N LYS A 825 -13.77 -23.81 -2.10
CA LYS A 825 -14.33 -25.10 -1.71
C LYS A 825 -14.79 -25.92 -2.92
N GLN A 826 -15.52 -25.31 -3.85
CA GLN A 826 -15.98 -25.99 -5.08
C GLN A 826 -14.81 -26.44 -5.95
N VAL A 827 -13.77 -25.61 -6.09
CA VAL A 827 -12.57 -25.97 -6.85
C VAL A 827 -11.82 -27.14 -6.21
N GLN A 828 -11.73 -27.19 -4.88
CA GLN A 828 -11.13 -28.33 -4.17
C GLN A 828 -11.95 -29.64 -4.30
N GLU A 829 -13.27 -29.52 -4.43
CA GLU A 829 -14.16 -30.67 -4.56
C GLU A 829 -14.24 -31.17 -6.02
N GLU A 830 -14.21 -30.29 -7.02
CA GLU A 830 -14.45 -30.64 -8.42
C GLU A 830 -13.17 -30.85 -9.25
N ILE A 831 -12.01 -30.32 -8.81
CA ILE A 831 -10.77 -30.36 -9.58
C ILE A 831 -9.76 -31.30 -8.92
N ASP A 832 -9.49 -32.41 -9.61
CA ASP A 832 -8.37 -33.28 -9.27
C ASP A 832 -7.08 -32.73 -9.85
N VAL A 833 -6.13 -32.38 -8.98
CA VAL A 833 -4.84 -31.79 -9.38
C VAL A 833 -3.84 -32.91 -9.60
N PRO A 834 -3.30 -33.07 -10.83
CA PRO A 834 -2.35 -34.12 -11.15
C PRO A 834 -1.07 -34.04 -10.32
N GLU A 835 -0.38 -35.16 -10.17
CA GLU A 835 0.94 -35.21 -9.51
C GLU A 835 1.96 -34.30 -10.23
N GLY A 836 2.73 -33.54 -9.46
CA GLY A 836 3.67 -32.54 -9.98
C GLY A 836 3.06 -31.16 -10.22
N TYR A 837 1.77 -30.97 -9.96
CA TYR A 837 1.09 -29.67 -10.01
C TYR A 837 0.66 -29.25 -8.60
N THR A 838 0.63 -27.95 -8.38
CA THR A 838 0.18 -27.38 -7.10
C THR A 838 -0.91 -26.33 -7.34
N MET A 839 -2.00 -26.43 -6.58
CA MET A 839 -3.06 -25.44 -6.56
C MET A 839 -2.83 -24.50 -5.38
N LYS A 840 -2.88 -23.20 -5.63
CA LYS A 840 -2.67 -22.15 -4.63
C LYS A 840 -3.57 -20.94 -4.92
N TYR A 841 -4.00 -20.23 -3.86
CA TYR A 841 -4.63 -18.93 -4.00
C TYR A 841 -3.60 -17.80 -3.91
N PHE A 842 -3.88 -16.68 -4.57
CA PHE A 842 -3.01 -15.53 -4.71
C PHE A 842 -3.76 -14.23 -4.34
N GLY A 843 -3.14 -13.09 -4.61
CA GLY A 843 -3.76 -11.79 -4.49
C GLY A 843 -4.05 -11.35 -3.05
N GLU A 844 -5.26 -10.81 -2.84
CA GLU A 844 -5.67 -10.27 -1.53
C GLU A 844 -5.77 -11.36 -0.47
N GLN A 845 -6.19 -12.57 -0.86
CA GLN A 845 -6.32 -13.71 0.03
C GLN A 845 -4.97 -14.23 0.53
N GLU A 846 -3.96 -14.30 -0.36
CA GLU A 846 -2.58 -14.63 0.03
C GLU A 846 -2.03 -13.60 1.02
N SER A 847 -2.19 -12.31 0.72
CA SER A 847 -1.70 -11.22 1.56
C SER A 847 -2.37 -11.19 2.94
N GLN A 848 -3.69 -11.46 2.99
CA GLN A 848 -4.44 -11.58 4.24
C GLN A 848 -3.99 -12.78 5.07
N ALA A 849 -3.84 -13.94 4.44
CA ALA A 849 -3.40 -15.16 5.10
C ALA A 849 -1.97 -15.00 5.66
N GLU A 850 -1.05 -14.43 4.91
CA GLU A 850 0.32 -14.14 5.36
C GLU A 850 0.34 -13.15 6.53
N SER A 851 -0.46 -12.08 6.47
CA SER A 851 -0.54 -11.08 7.54
C SER A 851 -1.14 -11.69 8.82
N ASN A 852 -2.20 -12.47 8.68
CA ASN A 852 -2.83 -13.16 9.82
C ASN A 852 -1.89 -14.21 10.43
N ALA A 853 -1.16 -14.98 9.61
CA ALA A 853 -0.17 -15.94 10.07
C ALA A 853 1.00 -15.26 10.81
N ALA A 854 1.49 -14.12 10.29
CA ALA A 854 2.55 -13.34 10.92
C ALA A 854 2.14 -12.78 12.30
N LEU A 855 0.88 -12.35 12.43
CA LEU A 855 0.31 -11.92 13.72
C LEU A 855 0.15 -13.12 14.67
N ALA A 856 -0.44 -14.21 14.19
CA ALA A 856 -0.73 -15.41 14.97
C ALA A 856 0.55 -16.07 15.52
N ALA A 857 1.64 -16.07 14.76
CA ALA A 857 2.93 -16.61 15.18
C ALA A 857 3.49 -15.95 16.46
N ASN A 858 3.14 -14.68 16.72
CA ASN A 858 3.61 -13.92 17.88
C ASN A 858 2.61 -13.94 19.06
N LEU A 859 1.39 -14.48 18.89
CA LEU A 859 0.41 -14.59 19.98
C LEU A 859 0.88 -15.49 21.14
N PRO A 860 1.51 -16.67 20.91
CA PRO A 860 1.98 -17.51 22.02
C PRO A 860 2.97 -16.79 22.94
N LEU A 861 3.93 -16.04 22.37
CA LEU A 861 4.86 -15.23 23.13
C LEU A 861 4.14 -14.16 23.97
N THR A 862 3.18 -13.51 23.36
CA THR A 862 2.38 -12.46 24.01
C THR A 862 1.58 -13.03 25.18
N PHE A 863 0.85 -14.11 24.98
CA PHE A 863 0.10 -14.77 26.05
C PHE A 863 1.03 -15.30 27.16
N PHE A 864 2.20 -15.81 26.79
CA PHE A 864 3.21 -16.23 27.79
C PHE A 864 3.68 -15.06 28.64
N LEU A 865 4.03 -13.92 28.05
CA LEU A 865 4.44 -12.71 28.76
C LEU A 865 3.33 -12.19 29.68
N MET A 866 2.09 -12.15 29.20
CA MET A 866 0.93 -11.78 29.99
C MET A 866 0.73 -12.74 31.17
N PHE A 867 0.79 -14.05 30.95
CA PHE A 867 0.64 -15.05 31.99
C PHE A 867 1.73 -14.94 33.05
N VAL A 868 2.99 -14.79 32.63
CA VAL A 868 4.13 -14.61 33.54
C VAL A 868 3.96 -13.34 34.37
N THR A 869 3.55 -12.22 33.77
CA THR A 869 3.29 -10.97 34.47
C THR A 869 2.20 -11.14 35.53
N LEU A 870 1.09 -11.80 35.19
CA LEU A 870 0.01 -12.11 36.12
C LEU A 870 0.48 -13.04 37.25
N LEU A 871 1.33 -14.00 36.94
CA LEU A 871 1.91 -14.93 37.92
C LEU A 871 2.80 -14.19 38.94
N PHE A 872 3.67 -13.29 38.47
CA PHE A 872 4.50 -12.47 39.37
C PHE A 872 3.65 -11.53 40.24
N LEU A 873 2.58 -10.97 39.64
CA LEU A 873 1.68 -10.04 40.34
C LEU A 873 0.90 -10.73 41.46
N PHE A 874 0.28 -11.86 41.17
CA PHE A 874 -0.64 -12.52 42.11
C PHE A 874 -0.04 -13.68 42.92
N ARG A 875 1.18 -14.13 42.56
CA ARG A 875 1.87 -15.27 43.20
C ARG A 875 0.98 -16.52 43.32
N SER A 876 0.13 -16.74 42.31
CA SER A 876 -0.89 -17.80 42.28
C SER A 876 -1.14 -18.23 40.83
N TYR A 877 -1.35 -19.53 40.55
CA TYR A 877 -1.73 -20.02 39.23
C TYR A 877 -3.23 -19.89 38.93
N ARG A 878 -4.08 -19.94 39.98
CA ARG A 878 -5.55 -19.93 39.81
C ARG A 878 -6.07 -18.56 39.33
N LYS A 879 -5.52 -17.46 39.84
CA LYS A 879 -5.98 -16.12 39.53
C LYS A 879 -5.69 -15.72 38.07
N PRO A 880 -4.48 -15.92 37.53
CA PRO A 880 -4.23 -15.75 36.08
C PRO A 880 -5.18 -16.54 35.20
N ILE A 881 -5.46 -17.82 35.55
CA ILE A 881 -6.38 -18.66 34.79
C ILE A 881 -7.78 -18.06 34.76
N VAL A 882 -8.30 -17.58 35.89
CA VAL A 882 -9.63 -16.92 35.96
C VAL A 882 -9.68 -15.72 35.04
N ILE A 883 -8.63 -14.89 35.05
CA ILE A 883 -8.55 -13.69 34.22
C ILE A 883 -8.50 -14.05 32.74
N LEU A 884 -7.64 -14.97 32.34
CA LEU A 884 -7.49 -15.39 30.95
C LEU A 884 -8.75 -16.11 30.41
N LEU A 885 -9.51 -16.80 31.27
CA LEU A 885 -10.78 -17.44 30.88
C LEU A 885 -11.84 -16.42 30.44
N MET A 886 -11.73 -15.14 30.85
CA MET A 886 -12.65 -14.08 30.42
C MET A 886 -12.38 -13.60 28.99
N LEU A 887 -11.18 -13.84 28.43
CA LEU A 887 -10.80 -13.31 27.11
C LEU A 887 -11.67 -13.84 25.95
N PRO A 888 -11.99 -15.14 25.83
CA PRO A 888 -12.88 -15.57 24.76
C PRO A 888 -14.26 -14.91 24.81
N LEU A 889 -14.76 -14.60 26.00
CA LEU A 889 -16.10 -14.04 26.18
C LEU A 889 -16.26 -12.60 25.68
N ILE A 890 -15.14 -11.87 25.48
CA ILE A 890 -15.18 -10.52 24.90
C ILE A 890 -15.71 -10.52 23.44
N PHE A 891 -15.62 -11.65 22.72
CA PHE A 891 -16.20 -11.79 21.39
C PHE A 891 -17.69 -11.47 21.33
N ILE A 892 -18.43 -11.71 22.41
CA ILE A 892 -19.85 -11.34 22.53
C ILE A 892 -20.01 -9.84 22.28
N GLY A 893 -19.13 -9.03 22.91
CA GLY A 893 -19.18 -7.58 22.80
C GLY A 893 -18.67 -7.06 21.44
N ILE A 894 -17.67 -7.72 20.88
CA ILE A 894 -17.12 -7.37 19.55
C ILE A 894 -18.20 -7.52 18.49
N VAL A 895 -18.85 -8.69 18.44
CA VAL A 895 -19.90 -8.97 17.47
C VAL A 895 -21.09 -8.01 17.67
N LEU A 896 -21.49 -7.78 18.92
CA LEU A 896 -22.57 -6.85 19.22
C LEU A 896 -22.23 -5.43 18.74
N GLY A 897 -21.03 -4.94 19.03
CA GLY A 897 -20.57 -3.61 18.62
C GLY A 897 -20.54 -3.44 17.11
N LEU A 898 -19.97 -4.38 16.39
CA LEU A 898 -19.90 -4.35 14.93
C LEU A 898 -21.27 -4.39 14.26
N VAL A 899 -22.16 -5.28 14.73
CA VAL A 899 -23.53 -5.41 14.20
C VAL A 899 -24.35 -4.14 14.45
N VAL A 900 -24.36 -3.64 15.70
CA VAL A 900 -25.16 -2.46 16.07
C VAL A 900 -24.67 -1.19 15.34
N LEU A 901 -23.36 -1.05 15.16
CA LEU A 901 -22.74 0.11 14.52
C LEU A 901 -22.58 -0.07 12.99
N GLY A 902 -23.02 -1.18 12.42
CA GLY A 902 -23.01 -1.44 10.96
C GLY A 902 -21.62 -1.50 10.36
N LYS A 903 -20.61 -1.97 11.12
CA LYS A 903 -19.23 -2.10 10.66
C LYS A 903 -18.91 -3.56 10.31
N SER A 904 -18.05 -3.77 9.28
CA SER A 904 -17.51 -5.09 8.94
C SER A 904 -16.37 -5.47 9.89
N PHE A 905 -16.10 -6.77 9.97
CA PHE A 905 -14.89 -7.26 10.64
C PHE A 905 -13.71 -7.18 9.65
N ASP A 906 -12.74 -6.34 9.95
CA ASP A 906 -11.59 -6.04 9.10
C ASP A 906 -10.26 -6.18 9.87
N PHE A 907 -9.13 -5.93 9.19
CA PHE A 907 -7.81 -5.95 9.80
C PHE A 907 -7.71 -5.01 11.02
N PHE A 908 -8.30 -3.81 10.96
CA PHE A 908 -8.29 -2.88 12.10
C PHE A 908 -9.18 -3.35 13.24
N SER A 909 -10.23 -4.12 12.97
CA SER A 909 -11.03 -4.79 14.00
C SER A 909 -10.20 -5.84 14.77
N ILE A 910 -9.27 -6.53 14.10
CA ILE A 910 -8.30 -7.44 14.77
C ILE A 910 -7.37 -6.64 15.70
N LEU A 911 -6.90 -5.45 15.27
CA LEU A 911 -6.12 -4.57 16.14
C LEU A 911 -6.93 -4.10 17.36
N GLY A 912 -8.21 -3.79 17.15
CA GLY A 912 -9.16 -3.49 18.21
C GLY A 912 -9.31 -4.63 19.22
N LEU A 913 -9.39 -5.88 18.73
CA LEU A 913 -9.40 -7.08 19.57
C LEU A 913 -8.15 -7.18 20.44
N LEU A 914 -6.94 -6.98 19.87
CA LEU A 914 -5.69 -7.01 20.63
C LEU A 914 -5.70 -5.96 21.76
N GLY A 915 -6.13 -4.73 21.45
CA GLY A 915 -6.27 -3.68 22.45
C GLY A 915 -7.27 -4.01 23.54
N LEU A 916 -8.41 -4.58 23.17
CA LEU A 916 -9.46 -4.99 24.09
C LEU A 916 -9.01 -6.09 25.05
N ILE A 917 -8.16 -7.04 24.59
CA ILE A 917 -7.53 -8.05 25.45
C ILE A 917 -6.76 -7.37 26.60
N GLY A 918 -5.92 -6.38 26.29
CA GLY A 918 -5.14 -5.64 27.27
C GLY A 918 -6.02 -4.88 28.28
N MET A 919 -7.06 -4.18 27.77
CA MET A 919 -7.99 -3.41 28.59
C MET A 919 -8.82 -4.30 29.53
N ASN A 920 -9.30 -5.45 29.03
CA ASN A 920 -10.08 -6.38 29.84
C ASN A 920 -9.24 -7.00 30.96
N ILE A 921 -8.01 -7.44 30.67
CA ILE A 921 -7.09 -7.97 31.69
C ILE A 921 -6.80 -6.90 32.75
N LYS A 922 -6.59 -5.64 32.36
CA LYS A 922 -6.34 -4.52 33.28
C LYS A 922 -7.51 -4.35 34.28
N ASN A 923 -8.75 -4.34 33.80
CA ASN A 923 -9.94 -4.22 34.65
C ASN A 923 -10.07 -5.43 35.61
N ALA A 924 -9.76 -6.63 35.10
CA ALA A 924 -9.80 -7.85 35.92
C ALA A 924 -8.70 -7.86 37.00
N ILE A 925 -7.49 -7.36 36.70
CA ILE A 925 -6.40 -7.22 37.69
C ILE A 925 -6.85 -6.33 38.86
N VAL A 926 -7.42 -5.15 38.56
CA VAL A 926 -7.87 -4.19 39.59
C VAL A 926 -8.93 -4.81 40.50
N LEU A 927 -9.83 -5.62 39.97
CA LEU A 927 -10.85 -6.30 40.75
C LEU A 927 -10.26 -7.43 41.62
N VAL A 928 -9.39 -8.29 41.02
CA VAL A 928 -8.78 -9.42 41.75
C VAL A 928 -7.85 -8.93 42.86
N ASP A 929 -7.08 -7.86 42.62
CA ASP A 929 -6.24 -7.21 43.61
C ASP A 929 -7.05 -6.65 44.80
N GLN A 930 -8.24 -6.09 44.53
CA GLN A 930 -9.14 -5.64 45.57
C GLN A 930 -9.75 -6.82 46.36
N ILE A 931 -10.06 -7.95 45.71
CA ILE A 931 -10.51 -9.16 46.42
C ILE A 931 -9.42 -9.64 47.38
N ASP A 932 -8.14 -9.58 46.98
CA ASP A 932 -7.02 -9.95 47.83
C ASP A 932 -6.90 -9.03 49.05
N THR A 933 -7.05 -7.73 48.81
CA THR A 933 -7.00 -6.70 49.88
C THR A 933 -8.12 -6.91 50.89
N GLU A 934 -9.36 -7.15 50.47
CA GLU A 934 -10.50 -7.39 51.33
C GLU A 934 -10.35 -8.73 52.08
N THR A 935 -9.80 -9.75 51.44
CA THR A 935 -9.55 -11.05 52.07
C THR A 935 -8.45 -10.93 53.14
N ALA A 936 -7.37 -10.16 52.85
CA ALA A 936 -6.29 -9.88 53.80
C ALA A 936 -6.79 -9.06 55.01
N ALA A 937 -7.85 -8.24 54.84
CA ALA A 937 -8.51 -7.53 55.90
C ALA A 937 -9.41 -8.42 56.83
N GLY A 938 -9.46 -9.75 56.56
CA GLY A 938 -10.15 -10.73 57.41
C GLY A 938 -11.65 -10.93 57.11
N LYS A 939 -12.18 -10.43 55.98
CA LYS A 939 -13.58 -10.66 55.58
C LYS A 939 -13.80 -12.11 55.12
N ALA A 940 -14.99 -12.64 55.31
CA ALA A 940 -15.35 -13.95 54.76
C ALA A 940 -15.16 -13.98 53.23
N PRO A 941 -14.64 -15.06 52.64
CA PRO A 941 -14.26 -15.09 51.22
C PRO A 941 -15.37 -14.64 50.27
N ARG A 942 -16.63 -15.00 50.51
CA ARG A 942 -17.77 -14.56 49.70
C ARG A 942 -18.09 -13.06 49.89
N GLU A 943 -18.04 -12.57 51.11
CA GLU A 943 -18.25 -11.16 51.44
C GLU A 943 -17.12 -10.29 50.88
N ALA A 944 -15.88 -10.82 50.90
CA ALA A 944 -14.74 -10.15 50.29
C ALA A 944 -14.90 -10.00 48.75
N VAL A 945 -15.40 -11.05 48.06
CA VAL A 945 -15.68 -10.97 46.62
C VAL A 945 -16.80 -9.97 46.30
N ILE A 946 -17.93 -10.01 47.05
CA ILE A 946 -19.06 -9.09 46.84
C ILE A 946 -18.64 -7.65 47.18
N GLY A 947 -17.95 -7.46 48.29
CA GLY A 947 -17.49 -6.15 48.77
C GLY A 947 -16.49 -5.52 47.81
N ALA A 948 -15.47 -6.28 47.37
CA ALA A 948 -14.48 -5.83 46.40
C ALA A 948 -15.12 -5.43 45.06
N THR A 949 -16.08 -6.25 44.59
CA THR A 949 -16.79 -5.95 43.34
C THR A 949 -17.63 -4.68 43.48
N THR A 950 -18.31 -4.50 44.61
CA THR A 950 -19.15 -3.32 44.89
C THR A 950 -18.31 -2.04 44.91
N THR A 951 -17.13 -2.07 45.53
CA THR A 951 -16.23 -0.90 45.60
C THR A 951 -15.59 -0.56 44.27
N ARG A 952 -15.51 -1.51 43.36
CA ARG A 952 -14.88 -1.34 42.05
C ARG A 952 -15.86 -1.05 40.90
N ILE A 953 -17.16 -0.93 41.15
CA ILE A 953 -18.15 -0.58 40.12
C ILE A 953 -17.80 0.74 39.44
N VAL A 954 -17.58 1.81 40.24
CA VAL A 954 -17.34 3.16 39.72
C VAL A 954 -16.03 3.24 38.95
N PRO A 955 -14.88 2.79 39.48
CA PRO A 955 -13.62 2.80 38.72
C PRO A 955 -13.68 2.02 37.40
N VAL A 956 -14.26 0.80 37.40
CA VAL A 956 -14.37 -0.02 36.17
C VAL A 956 -15.34 0.60 35.16
N ALA A 957 -16.51 1.07 35.64
CA ALA A 957 -17.48 1.75 34.75
C ALA A 957 -16.90 3.06 34.16
N MET A 958 -16.12 3.79 34.95
CA MET A 958 -15.46 5.02 34.54
C MET A 958 -14.39 4.75 33.49
N ALA A 959 -13.45 3.81 33.75
CA ALA A 959 -12.40 3.44 32.84
C ALA A 959 -12.96 3.01 31.47
N SER A 960 -14.04 2.21 31.51
CA SER A 960 -14.71 1.78 30.29
C SER A 960 -15.47 2.90 29.60
N GLY A 961 -16.23 3.70 30.37
CA GLY A 961 -16.99 4.83 29.84
C GLY A 961 -16.12 5.91 29.19
N THR A 962 -15.01 6.27 29.82
CA THR A 962 -14.05 7.24 29.26
C THR A 962 -13.42 6.73 27.97
N THR A 963 -13.12 5.44 27.90
CA THR A 963 -12.56 4.84 26.68
C THR A 963 -13.61 4.77 25.58
N ILE A 964 -14.81 4.26 25.86
CA ILE A 964 -15.92 4.14 24.88
C ILE A 964 -16.26 5.51 24.29
N LEU A 965 -16.49 6.51 25.12
CA LEU A 965 -16.90 7.83 24.68
C LEU A 965 -15.73 8.66 24.12
N GLY A 966 -14.51 8.44 24.60
CA GLY A 966 -13.29 9.03 24.04
C GLY A 966 -12.96 8.54 22.63
N MET A 967 -13.43 7.34 22.25
CA MET A 967 -13.23 6.79 20.89
C MET A 967 -14.37 7.17 19.93
N LEU A 968 -15.38 7.91 20.39
CA LEU A 968 -16.54 8.26 19.56
C LEU A 968 -16.16 9.01 18.27
N PRO A 969 -15.24 9.99 18.26
CA PRO A 969 -14.82 10.61 17.00
C PRO A 969 -14.20 9.63 16.01
N LEU A 970 -13.45 8.64 16.49
CA LEU A 970 -12.79 7.63 15.63
C LEU A 970 -13.79 6.64 15.00
N LEU A 971 -14.99 6.48 15.54
CA LEU A 971 -16.04 5.63 14.98
C LEU A 971 -16.47 6.08 13.57
N PHE A 972 -16.40 7.36 13.30
CA PHE A 972 -16.77 7.97 12.02
C PHE A 972 -15.61 7.98 11.00
N ASP A 973 -14.40 7.63 11.43
CA ASP A 973 -13.27 7.47 10.52
C ASP A 973 -13.46 6.24 9.63
N ALA A 974 -13.15 6.39 8.34
CA ALA A 974 -13.34 5.32 7.36
C ALA A 974 -12.40 4.12 7.61
N MET A 975 -11.17 4.38 8.06
CA MET A 975 -10.13 3.36 8.26
C MET A 975 -10.25 2.70 9.65
N PHE A 976 -10.40 3.49 10.70
CA PHE A 976 -10.36 3.02 12.09
C PHE A 976 -11.73 2.79 12.73
N GLY A 977 -12.83 3.07 12.00
CA GLY A 977 -14.19 2.91 12.52
C GLY A 977 -14.53 1.48 12.95
N GLY A 978 -14.03 0.46 12.23
CA GLY A 978 -14.17 -0.96 12.61
C GLY A 978 -13.45 -1.29 13.93
N MET A 979 -12.24 -0.74 14.11
CA MET A 979 -11.47 -0.87 15.34
C MET A 979 -12.18 -0.18 16.52
N ALA A 980 -12.67 1.05 16.33
CA ALA A 980 -13.41 1.79 17.34
C ALA A 980 -14.67 1.01 17.76
N ALA A 981 -15.47 0.51 16.80
CA ALA A 981 -16.67 -0.28 17.07
C ALA A 981 -16.34 -1.57 17.84
N THR A 982 -15.25 -2.25 17.49
CA THR A 982 -14.75 -3.45 18.19
C THR A 982 -14.40 -3.15 19.63
N ILE A 983 -13.65 -2.07 19.90
CA ILE A 983 -13.24 -1.69 21.26
C ILE A 983 -14.44 -1.19 22.05
N MET A 984 -15.29 -0.34 21.49
CA MET A 984 -16.47 0.22 22.18
C MET A 984 -17.46 -0.88 22.59
N GLY A 985 -17.88 -1.72 21.64
CA GLY A 985 -18.80 -2.83 21.89
C GLY A 985 -18.19 -3.89 22.80
N GLY A 986 -16.94 -4.24 22.52
CA GLY A 986 -16.17 -5.20 23.29
C GLY A 986 -15.98 -4.77 24.74
N LEU A 987 -15.60 -3.50 24.99
CA LEU A 987 -15.34 -2.98 26.34
C LEU A 987 -16.63 -2.80 27.14
N LEU A 988 -17.76 -2.45 26.49
CA LEU A 988 -19.08 -2.39 27.15
C LEU A 988 -19.44 -3.75 27.77
N VAL A 989 -19.33 -4.83 26.98
CA VAL A 989 -19.61 -6.18 27.44
C VAL A 989 -18.52 -6.69 28.39
N ALA A 990 -17.23 -6.41 28.12
CA ALA A 990 -16.11 -6.79 28.96
C ALA A 990 -16.27 -6.22 30.40
N SER A 991 -16.76 -4.98 30.53
CA SER A 991 -17.00 -4.36 31.82
C SER A 991 -18.13 -5.08 32.59
N ALA A 992 -19.21 -5.45 31.91
CA ALA A 992 -20.27 -6.25 32.48
C ALA A 992 -19.74 -7.66 32.88
N LEU A 993 -18.94 -8.28 32.05
CA LEU A 993 -18.30 -9.58 32.35
C LEU A 993 -17.39 -9.48 33.57
N THR A 994 -16.58 -8.42 33.68
CA THR A 994 -15.71 -8.18 34.83
C THR A 994 -16.48 -7.98 36.12
N LEU A 995 -17.61 -7.26 36.09
CA LEU A 995 -18.42 -6.97 37.29
C LEU A 995 -19.36 -8.11 37.70
N PHE A 996 -19.84 -8.92 36.74
CA PHE A 996 -20.85 -9.96 37.04
C PHE A 996 -20.30 -11.38 36.89
N VAL A 997 -19.47 -11.66 35.86
CA VAL A 997 -19.04 -13.03 35.51
C VAL A 997 -17.71 -13.39 36.16
N LEU A 998 -16.74 -12.49 36.20
CA LEU A 998 -15.42 -12.72 36.82
C LEU A 998 -15.57 -13.13 38.31
N PRO A 999 -16.41 -12.45 39.17
CA PRO A 999 -16.61 -12.88 40.53
C PRO A 999 -17.22 -14.29 40.64
N VAL A 1000 -18.14 -14.64 39.77
CA VAL A 1000 -18.74 -15.98 39.70
C VAL A 1000 -17.72 -17.04 39.34
N ALA A 1001 -16.89 -16.78 38.30
CA ALA A 1001 -15.81 -17.65 37.86
C ALA A 1001 -14.73 -17.80 38.95
N TYR A 1002 -14.37 -16.68 39.61
CA TYR A 1002 -13.46 -16.68 40.76
C TYR A 1002 -13.96 -17.58 41.90
N CYS A 1003 -15.23 -17.43 42.30
CA CYS A 1003 -15.84 -18.28 43.29
C CYS A 1003 -15.95 -19.74 42.87
N ALA A 1004 -16.13 -20.04 41.57
CA ALA A 1004 -16.17 -21.40 41.06
C ALA A 1004 -14.80 -22.10 41.14
N ILE A 1005 -13.73 -21.43 40.67
CA ILE A 1005 -12.36 -21.98 40.65
C ILE A 1005 -11.75 -22.08 42.05
N HIS A 1006 -12.04 -21.12 42.93
CA HIS A 1006 -11.59 -21.15 44.31
C HIS A 1006 -12.49 -21.95 45.24
N LYS A 1007 -13.56 -22.59 44.72
CA LYS A 1007 -14.52 -23.42 45.48
C LYS A 1007 -15.17 -22.69 46.67
N ILE A 1008 -15.39 -21.36 46.55
CA ILE A 1008 -16.08 -20.53 47.53
C ILE A 1008 -17.57 -20.83 47.42
N LYS A 1009 -18.20 -21.22 48.55
CA LYS A 1009 -19.66 -21.58 48.64
C LYS A 1009 -20.57 -20.37 48.72
#